data_2f1968a628513341f012ad2eafff813e
#
_entry.id   2f1968a628513341f012ad2eafff813e
#
_cell.length_a   1.000
_cell.length_b   1.000
_cell.length_c   1.000
_cell.angle_alpha   90.00
_cell.angle_beta   90.00
_cell.angle_gamma   90.00
#
_symmetry.space_group_name_H-M   'P 1'
#
loop_
_entity.id
_entity.type
_entity.pdbx_description
1 polymer ?
#
loop_
_entity_poly.entity_id
_entity_poly.type
_entity_poly.pdbx_seq_one_letter_code
_entity_poly.pdbx_strand_id
1 'polypeptide(L)'
;MRTIILHILLSLCLTIFYGCDKKDGHDECPVSTWNSAFDSLLYTDTHKAKAIADRLMAQAADSAEYYEALSFKALTYMALNERDSMDIVTGKIIGFSRKKGQDTTNAEYRKMMCNVYNAKGIVFSLDRMADSAYKYLKLTIRYVEPSQMPQAYMNLADSYIQQGDYVTAAENYRRALTLNDSLGNVVKPYLIFNGLAMTYMQISEYDEAKRYLDKSEAYFDEMSDMDRYVLLNSYGNLFYFKSDYKSALPYFQKAAEYSRKEYGRNLDSYVPVFNLAEIYILLHDMEKAEECIDTLTDVVRRFDLPVFNAHLHTLQLALATENDEIAKADRIIKQMEGEDLPIELYRIRSRYLQKYYAKKGNFRKAYSTQSENRRMEDSLRNIQVKTRVADIYMRYQQDTTLLAQRNYIETQKTEIQRTRVTATLWIVIALLLAIVSATGYLLMRRQRERIVARHIENISKMRMENIRNCLSPHFTFNVLNHEIATYADDDPRRRQLMSLVKILRRSVEVSSQMTVTLEQELDFVNTYVQLECGQWGGSFEYVLDIDSGIDTSSFIIPSMFIQIPVENAIKHGLRAIDGLKRLVIRIRQEQGGIVVSIVNNGTGYQPRLGTSGTGKGLQVIYQTILLLNNKNTSKIRFEIGKNEPDNKDNGGTKVQYFFPSGFDYSCFSK
;
A
#
# COMPACT_ATOMS: atom_id res chain seq x y z
N MET A 1 24.78 -24.81 -41.20
CA MET A 1 24.23 -24.85 -39.82
C MET A 1 23.98 -23.49 -39.21
N ARG A 2 24.89 -22.50 -39.16
CA ARG A 2 24.52 -21.13 -38.64
C ARG A 2 23.41 -20.48 -39.47
N THR A 3 23.38 -20.63 -40.77
CA THR A 3 22.30 -20.07 -41.63
C THR A 3 21.00 -20.82 -41.46
N ILE A 4 21.05 -22.11 -41.18
CA ILE A 4 19.92 -22.98 -40.91
C ILE A 4 19.44 -22.74 -39.45
N ILE A 5 20.37 -22.57 -38.50
CA ILE A 5 20.08 -22.11 -37.12
C ILE A 5 19.49 -20.72 -37.16
N LEU A 6 19.91 -19.85 -38.09
CA LEU A 6 19.42 -18.51 -38.27
C LEU A 6 17.96 -18.46 -38.75
N HIS A 7 17.59 -19.35 -39.68
CA HIS A 7 16.20 -19.50 -40.11
C HIS A 7 15.32 -20.12 -39.03
N ILE A 8 15.85 -21.02 -38.18
CA ILE A 8 15.16 -21.54 -37.00
C ILE A 8 14.97 -20.44 -35.94
N LEU A 9 15.98 -19.60 -35.70
CA LEU A 9 15.84 -18.42 -34.82
C LEU A 9 14.85 -17.41 -35.39
N LEU A 10 14.74 -17.30 -36.71
CA LEU A 10 13.77 -16.44 -37.34
C LEU A 10 12.35 -16.99 -37.28
N SER A 11 12.17 -18.29 -37.41
CA SER A 11 10.87 -18.91 -37.16
C SER A 11 10.48 -18.83 -35.69
N LEU A 12 11.43 -18.83 -34.74
CA LEU A 12 11.20 -18.54 -33.33
C LEU A 12 10.80 -17.07 -33.10
N CYS A 13 11.42 -16.11 -33.80
CA CYS A 13 10.97 -14.72 -33.76
C CYS A 13 9.57 -14.53 -34.35
N LEU A 14 9.14 -15.45 -35.22
CA LEU A 14 7.85 -15.39 -35.89
C LEU A 14 6.70 -16.04 -35.10
N THR A 15 6.97 -16.91 -34.12
CA THR A 15 5.92 -17.68 -33.41
C THR A 15 5.43 -17.05 -32.08
N ILE A 16 5.87 -15.84 -31.70
CA ILE A 16 5.66 -15.34 -30.35
C ILE A 16 4.55 -14.26 -30.26
N PHE A 17 3.40 -14.54 -30.83
CA PHE A 17 2.16 -13.86 -30.49
C PHE A 17 1.02 -14.85 -30.24
N TYR A 18 1.27 -15.88 -29.43
CA TYR A 18 0.21 -16.74 -28.95
C TYR A 18 -0.08 -16.50 -27.48
N GLY A 19 -1.17 -15.79 -27.25
CA GLY A 19 -1.74 -15.66 -25.91
C GLY A 19 -3.04 -14.89 -25.90
N CYS A 20 -4.10 -15.50 -26.47
CA CYS A 20 -5.46 -15.40 -25.93
C CYS A 20 -6.42 -16.29 -26.73
N ASP A 21 -7.00 -17.25 -26.03
CA ASP A 21 -8.01 -18.17 -26.53
C ASP A 21 -9.36 -17.50 -26.77
N LYS A 22 -9.95 -17.81 -27.94
CA LYS A 22 -11.34 -17.97 -28.34
C LYS A 22 -12.45 -17.05 -27.82
N LYS A 23 -13.12 -16.41 -28.77
CA LYS A 23 -14.55 -16.71 -29.02
C LYS A 23 -14.96 -16.22 -30.41
N ASP A 24 -15.54 -17.12 -31.19
CA ASP A 24 -16.24 -16.83 -32.45
C ASP A 24 -17.48 -15.95 -32.16
N GLY A 25 -17.67 -14.94 -32.99
CA GLY A 25 -18.88 -14.11 -32.98
C GLY A 25 -18.75 -12.92 -33.90
N HIS A 26 -19.55 -12.92 -34.96
CA HIS A 26 -19.68 -11.85 -35.94
C HIS A 26 -20.08 -10.49 -35.31
N ASP A 27 -19.61 -9.44 -35.99
CA ASP A 27 -20.08 -8.05 -36.04
C ASP A 27 -19.60 -7.08 -34.95
N GLU A 28 -18.96 -5.99 -35.41
CA GLU A 28 -18.63 -4.75 -34.73
C GLU A 28 -17.78 -4.87 -33.46
N CYS A 29 -16.54 -5.32 -33.61
CA CYS A 29 -15.55 -5.28 -32.53
C CYS A 29 -14.74 -3.98 -32.53
N PRO A 30 -14.43 -3.39 -31.33
CA PRO A 30 -13.57 -2.22 -31.21
C PRO A 30 -12.17 -2.49 -31.80
N VAL A 31 -11.47 -1.43 -32.25
CA VAL A 31 -10.12 -1.49 -32.85
C VAL A 31 -9.12 -2.31 -32.03
N SER A 32 -9.28 -2.37 -30.72
CA SER A 32 -8.45 -3.18 -29.81
C SER A 32 -8.52 -4.70 -30.07
N THR A 33 -9.65 -5.22 -30.52
CA THR A 33 -9.84 -6.65 -30.85
C THR A 33 -9.24 -7.03 -32.20
N TRP A 34 -9.17 -6.10 -33.13
CA TRP A 34 -8.49 -6.29 -34.41
C TRP A 34 -6.98 -6.40 -34.26
N ASN A 35 -6.39 -5.73 -33.28
CA ASN A 35 -4.96 -5.81 -32.98
C ASN A 35 -4.56 -7.22 -32.53
N SER A 36 -5.31 -7.85 -31.63
CA SER A 36 -5.04 -9.22 -31.18
C SER A 36 -5.27 -10.25 -32.30
N ALA A 37 -6.28 -10.04 -33.14
CA ALA A 37 -6.53 -10.89 -34.29
C ALA A 37 -5.44 -10.76 -35.36
N PHE A 38 -4.94 -9.55 -35.60
CA PHE A 38 -3.82 -9.31 -36.51
C PHE A 38 -2.56 -10.02 -36.03
N ASP A 39 -2.18 -9.84 -34.78
CA ASP A 39 -0.98 -10.44 -34.19
C ASP A 39 -1.02 -11.98 -34.25
N SER A 40 -2.20 -12.58 -34.00
CA SER A 40 -2.42 -14.02 -34.13
C SER A 40 -2.28 -14.54 -35.57
N LEU A 41 -2.72 -13.74 -36.55
CA LEU A 41 -2.73 -14.15 -37.97
C LEU A 41 -1.45 -13.81 -38.72
N LEU A 42 -0.65 -12.84 -38.22
CA LEU A 42 0.54 -12.35 -38.91
C LEU A 42 1.46 -13.49 -39.38
N TYR A 43 1.57 -14.53 -38.59
CA TYR A 43 2.45 -15.67 -38.83
C TYR A 43 1.73 -16.99 -39.15
N THR A 44 0.43 -17.11 -38.83
CA THR A 44 -0.37 -18.30 -39.11
C THR A 44 -1.08 -18.20 -40.45
N ASP A 45 -1.56 -17.01 -40.81
CA ASP A 45 -2.19 -16.73 -42.11
C ASP A 45 -1.94 -15.26 -42.50
N THR A 46 -0.73 -14.99 -43.00
CA THR A 46 -0.26 -13.64 -43.30
C THR A 46 -1.16 -12.93 -44.32
N HIS A 47 -1.81 -13.70 -45.24
CA HIS A 47 -2.74 -13.09 -46.19
C HIS A 47 -4.00 -12.55 -45.52
N LYS A 48 -4.53 -13.25 -44.50
CA LYS A 48 -5.63 -12.74 -43.68
C LYS A 48 -5.19 -11.55 -42.84
N ALA A 49 -4.00 -11.59 -42.26
CA ALA A 49 -3.44 -10.46 -41.54
C ALA A 49 -3.32 -9.21 -42.44
N LYS A 50 -2.85 -9.38 -43.70
CA LYS A 50 -2.80 -8.31 -44.71
C LYS A 50 -4.20 -7.74 -45.02
N ALA A 51 -5.22 -8.59 -45.15
CA ALA A 51 -6.59 -8.16 -45.36
C ALA A 51 -7.15 -7.35 -44.16
N ILE A 52 -6.78 -7.71 -42.91
CA ILE A 52 -7.11 -6.93 -41.71
C ILE A 52 -6.46 -5.54 -41.78
N ALA A 53 -5.17 -5.46 -42.08
CA ALA A 53 -4.45 -4.19 -42.21
C ALA A 53 -5.09 -3.29 -43.30
N ASP A 54 -5.46 -3.87 -44.47
CA ASP A 54 -6.14 -3.14 -45.53
C ASP A 54 -7.52 -2.62 -45.11
N ARG A 55 -8.28 -3.41 -44.33
CA ARG A 55 -9.58 -2.96 -43.77
C ARG A 55 -9.41 -1.84 -42.74
N LEU A 56 -8.45 -1.95 -41.83
CA LEU A 56 -8.14 -0.88 -40.89
C LEU A 56 -7.74 0.42 -41.59
N MET A 57 -6.93 0.34 -42.63
CA MET A 57 -6.60 1.53 -43.46
C MET A 57 -7.81 2.15 -44.13
N ALA A 58 -8.76 1.34 -44.61
CA ALA A 58 -9.98 1.82 -45.25
C ALA A 58 -10.99 2.45 -44.27
N GLN A 59 -10.94 2.04 -42.98
CA GLN A 59 -11.82 2.53 -41.93
C GLN A 59 -11.22 3.67 -41.11
N ALA A 60 -9.96 4.02 -41.33
CA ALA A 60 -9.25 5.03 -40.58
C ALA A 60 -9.95 6.42 -40.70
N ALA A 61 -10.28 7.00 -39.55
CA ALA A 61 -10.98 8.26 -39.45
C ALA A 61 -10.05 9.48 -39.68
N ASP A 62 -8.78 9.31 -39.37
CA ASP A 62 -7.76 10.35 -39.54
C ASP A 62 -6.43 9.80 -40.07
N SER A 63 -5.49 10.74 -40.28
CA SER A 63 -4.15 10.39 -40.78
C SER A 63 -3.33 9.57 -39.79
N ALA A 64 -3.56 9.68 -38.49
CA ALA A 64 -2.79 8.94 -37.48
C ALA A 64 -3.20 7.45 -37.50
N GLU A 65 -4.50 7.18 -37.44
CA GLU A 65 -5.07 5.83 -37.58
C GLU A 65 -4.67 5.18 -38.92
N TYR A 66 -4.70 5.96 -40.01
CA TYR A 66 -4.26 5.45 -41.31
C TYR A 66 -2.79 4.99 -41.28
N TYR A 67 -1.89 5.79 -40.71
CA TYR A 67 -0.47 5.44 -40.68
C TYR A 67 -0.17 4.35 -39.61
N GLU A 68 -0.97 4.24 -38.57
CA GLU A 68 -0.90 3.08 -37.66
C GLU A 68 -1.28 1.79 -38.39
N ALA A 69 -2.42 1.76 -39.10
CA ALA A 69 -2.85 0.64 -39.91
C ALA A 69 -1.82 0.30 -41.02
N LEU A 70 -1.21 1.31 -41.60
CA LEU A 70 -0.14 1.14 -42.58
C LEU A 70 1.10 0.48 -41.97
N SER A 71 1.36 0.69 -40.65
CA SER A 71 2.46 0.00 -39.94
C SER A 71 2.22 -1.50 -39.77
N PHE A 72 0.98 -1.93 -39.59
CA PHE A 72 0.62 -3.36 -39.63
C PHE A 72 0.86 -3.95 -41.02
N LYS A 73 0.55 -3.18 -42.07
CA LYS A 73 0.85 -3.63 -43.45
C LYS A 73 2.35 -3.79 -43.70
N ALA A 74 3.20 -2.97 -43.09
CA ALA A 74 4.65 -3.14 -43.13
C ALA A 74 5.09 -4.49 -42.54
N LEU A 75 4.47 -4.90 -41.40
CA LEU A 75 4.73 -6.20 -40.79
C LEU A 75 4.29 -7.37 -41.69
N THR A 76 3.15 -7.24 -42.40
CA THR A 76 2.73 -8.30 -43.34
C THR A 76 3.67 -8.43 -44.54
N TYR A 77 4.18 -7.30 -45.06
CA TYR A 77 5.19 -7.33 -46.12
C TYR A 77 6.52 -7.94 -45.66
N MET A 78 6.93 -7.66 -44.42
CA MET A 78 8.07 -8.31 -43.79
C MET A 78 7.87 -9.84 -43.74
N ALA A 79 6.71 -10.30 -43.22
CA ALA A 79 6.40 -11.74 -43.10
C ALA A 79 6.28 -12.45 -44.46
N LEU A 80 5.82 -11.77 -45.50
CA LEU A 80 5.75 -12.25 -46.89
C LEU A 80 7.07 -12.11 -47.64
N ASN A 81 8.11 -11.54 -47.02
CA ASN A 81 9.39 -11.23 -47.68
C ASN A 81 9.26 -10.28 -48.89
N GLU A 82 8.21 -9.44 -48.91
CA GLU A 82 7.97 -8.43 -49.97
C GLU A 82 8.75 -7.12 -49.63
N ARG A 83 10.06 -7.11 -49.82
CA ARG A 83 10.99 -6.07 -49.35
C ARG A 83 10.72 -4.70 -49.94
N ASP A 84 10.55 -4.60 -51.27
CA ASP A 84 10.30 -3.33 -51.95
C ASP A 84 9.01 -2.68 -51.42
N SER A 85 7.96 -3.49 -51.26
CA SER A 85 6.68 -3.04 -50.69
C SER A 85 6.83 -2.54 -49.24
N MET A 86 7.59 -3.25 -48.45
CA MET A 86 7.89 -2.90 -47.04
C MET A 86 8.68 -1.58 -46.98
N ASP A 87 9.71 -1.39 -47.82
CA ASP A 87 10.53 -0.17 -47.84
C ASP A 87 9.75 1.06 -48.28
N ILE A 88 8.88 0.92 -49.28
CA ILE A 88 7.98 1.99 -49.68
C ILE A 88 7.05 2.42 -48.53
N VAL A 89 6.43 1.46 -47.88
CA VAL A 89 5.48 1.69 -46.78
C VAL A 89 6.17 2.29 -45.56
N THR A 90 7.27 1.69 -45.11
CA THR A 90 8.03 2.19 -43.96
C THR A 90 8.61 3.60 -44.23
N GLY A 91 9.03 3.89 -45.46
CA GLY A 91 9.47 5.23 -45.89
C GLY A 91 8.36 6.28 -45.76
N LYS A 92 7.12 5.95 -46.17
CA LYS A 92 5.95 6.82 -46.00
C LYS A 92 5.66 7.13 -44.55
N ILE A 93 5.71 6.10 -43.66
CA ILE A 93 5.45 6.25 -42.23
C ILE A 93 6.53 7.12 -41.58
N ILE A 94 7.80 6.89 -41.84
CA ILE A 94 8.90 7.71 -41.35
C ILE A 94 8.79 9.15 -41.82
N GLY A 95 8.40 9.36 -43.09
CA GLY A 95 8.14 10.71 -43.66
C GLY A 95 7.01 11.43 -42.93
N PHE A 96 5.92 10.75 -42.64
CA PHE A 96 4.81 11.29 -41.82
C PHE A 96 5.25 11.65 -40.41
N SER A 97 5.96 10.75 -39.75
CA SER A 97 6.52 10.96 -38.39
C SER A 97 7.38 12.21 -38.29
N ARG A 98 8.23 12.46 -39.27
CA ARG A 98 9.08 13.67 -39.34
C ARG A 98 8.29 14.97 -39.45
N LYS A 99 7.15 14.94 -40.13
CA LYS A 99 6.28 16.13 -40.36
C LYS A 99 5.43 16.47 -39.13
N LYS A 100 4.93 15.47 -38.40
CA LYS A 100 4.05 15.69 -37.24
C LYS A 100 4.81 15.94 -35.89
N GLY A 101 6.13 15.81 -35.87
CA GLY A 101 6.89 15.86 -34.62
C GLY A 101 6.94 14.48 -33.94
N GLN A 102 8.01 14.25 -33.14
CA GLN A 102 8.22 12.96 -32.47
C GLN A 102 7.56 12.97 -31.09
N ASP A 103 6.24 12.86 -31.06
CA ASP A 103 5.53 12.70 -29.78
C ASP A 103 5.62 11.27 -29.25
N THR A 104 6.64 11.00 -28.44
CA THR A 104 6.86 9.71 -27.79
C THR A 104 5.89 9.43 -26.63
N THR A 105 5.05 10.38 -26.26
CA THR A 105 4.02 10.17 -25.22
C THR A 105 2.75 9.54 -25.77
N ASN A 106 2.48 9.74 -27.07
CA ASN A 106 1.33 9.15 -27.75
C ASN A 106 1.54 7.65 -27.98
N ALA A 107 0.61 6.81 -27.50
CA ALA A 107 0.69 5.36 -27.57
C ALA A 107 0.62 4.83 -29.02
N GLU A 108 -0.27 5.40 -29.86
CA GLU A 108 -0.43 5.02 -31.25
C GLU A 108 0.84 5.34 -32.06
N TYR A 109 1.40 6.52 -31.84
CA TYR A 109 2.68 6.90 -32.44
C TYR A 109 3.81 5.94 -32.04
N ARG A 110 3.91 5.57 -30.76
CA ARG A 110 4.92 4.60 -30.29
C ARG A 110 4.75 3.25 -30.99
N LYS A 111 3.51 2.74 -31.03
CA LYS A 111 3.19 1.46 -31.66
C LYS A 111 3.54 1.46 -33.14
N MET A 112 3.13 2.48 -33.87
CA MET A 112 3.47 2.68 -35.29
C MET A 112 4.98 2.64 -35.53
N MET A 113 5.75 3.41 -34.75
CA MET A 113 7.22 3.46 -34.91
C MET A 113 7.91 2.18 -34.46
N CYS A 114 7.40 1.51 -33.42
CA CYS A 114 7.84 0.19 -32.99
C CYS A 114 7.72 -0.83 -34.14
N ASN A 115 6.54 -0.93 -34.74
CA ASN A 115 6.30 -1.85 -35.87
C ASN A 115 7.25 -1.59 -37.05
N VAL A 116 7.42 -0.31 -37.43
CA VAL A 116 8.31 0.08 -38.54
C VAL A 116 9.76 -0.28 -38.27
N TYR A 117 10.27 0.05 -37.07
CA TYR A 117 11.66 -0.23 -36.74
C TYR A 117 11.91 -1.72 -36.52
N ASN A 118 10.96 -2.44 -35.94
CA ASN A 118 11.04 -3.89 -35.80
C ASN A 118 11.09 -4.58 -37.18
N ALA A 119 10.17 -4.25 -38.09
CA ALA A 119 10.16 -4.78 -39.43
C ALA A 119 11.48 -4.54 -40.17
N LYS A 120 11.97 -3.30 -40.15
CA LYS A 120 13.28 -2.99 -40.75
C LYS A 120 14.43 -3.73 -40.08
N GLY A 121 14.44 -3.78 -38.76
CA GLY A 121 15.48 -4.47 -37.99
C GLY A 121 15.56 -5.96 -38.35
N ILE A 122 14.41 -6.63 -38.41
CA ILE A 122 14.33 -8.05 -38.78
C ILE A 122 14.79 -8.27 -40.23
N VAL A 123 14.31 -7.46 -41.19
CA VAL A 123 14.71 -7.65 -42.60
C VAL A 123 16.20 -7.40 -42.80
N PHE A 124 16.78 -6.34 -42.18
CA PHE A 124 18.22 -6.14 -42.25
C PHE A 124 19.02 -7.25 -41.55
N SER A 125 18.44 -7.85 -40.51
CA SER A 125 19.02 -9.01 -39.86
C SER A 125 19.07 -10.20 -40.82
N LEU A 126 17.96 -10.47 -41.58
CA LEU A 126 17.89 -11.48 -42.62
C LEU A 126 18.91 -11.26 -43.75
N ASP A 127 19.10 -10.02 -44.14
CA ASP A 127 20.07 -9.63 -45.18
C ASP A 127 21.52 -9.61 -44.68
N ARG A 128 21.77 -9.96 -43.44
CA ARG A 128 23.09 -9.92 -42.79
C ARG A 128 23.72 -8.53 -42.77
N MET A 129 22.88 -7.49 -42.84
CA MET A 129 23.31 -6.10 -42.70
C MET A 129 23.33 -5.74 -41.22
N ALA A 130 24.28 -6.30 -40.50
CA ALA A 130 24.37 -6.31 -39.05
C ALA A 130 24.23 -4.94 -38.39
N ASP A 131 24.95 -3.94 -38.90
CA ASP A 131 24.90 -2.55 -38.36
C ASP A 131 23.53 -1.91 -38.52
N SER A 132 22.88 -2.15 -39.67
CA SER A 132 21.53 -1.65 -39.94
C SER A 132 20.49 -2.36 -39.06
N ALA A 133 20.57 -3.68 -38.93
CA ALA A 133 19.72 -4.46 -38.05
C ALA A 133 19.81 -3.95 -36.61
N TYR A 134 21.00 -3.84 -36.07
CA TYR A 134 21.24 -3.30 -34.73
C TYR A 134 20.63 -1.90 -34.53
N LYS A 135 20.89 -1.00 -35.48
CA LYS A 135 20.35 0.38 -35.41
C LYS A 135 18.84 0.40 -35.29
N TYR A 136 18.14 -0.37 -36.10
CA TYR A 136 16.68 -0.38 -36.10
C TYR A 136 16.10 -1.15 -34.93
N LEU A 137 16.65 -2.28 -34.52
CA LEU A 137 16.20 -3.01 -33.34
C LEU A 137 16.43 -2.24 -32.05
N LYS A 138 17.54 -1.49 -31.95
CA LYS A 138 17.75 -0.57 -30.82
C LYS A 138 16.72 0.58 -30.79
N LEU A 139 16.29 1.06 -31.94
CA LEU A 139 15.19 2.03 -32.02
C LEU A 139 13.87 1.39 -31.61
N THR A 140 13.62 0.12 -31.95
CA THR A 140 12.43 -0.61 -31.51
C THR A 140 12.30 -0.58 -29.99
N ILE A 141 13.37 -0.88 -29.24
CA ILE A 141 13.37 -0.85 -27.76
C ILE A 141 12.96 0.52 -27.20
N ARG A 142 13.24 1.60 -27.91
CA ARG A 142 12.85 2.95 -27.46
C ARG A 142 11.35 3.21 -27.54
N TYR A 143 10.65 2.54 -28.46
CA TYR A 143 9.23 2.77 -28.73
C TYR A 143 8.32 1.64 -28.27
N VAL A 144 8.89 0.47 -27.94
CA VAL A 144 8.14 -0.70 -27.52
C VAL A 144 7.47 -0.47 -26.17
N GLU A 145 6.30 -1.07 -25.98
CA GLU A 145 5.62 -1.07 -24.69
C GLU A 145 6.34 -1.98 -23.68
N PRO A 146 6.24 -1.67 -22.37
CA PRO A 146 6.90 -2.46 -21.32
C PRO A 146 6.57 -3.95 -21.40
N SER A 147 5.33 -4.32 -21.72
CA SER A 147 4.89 -5.72 -21.89
C SER A 147 5.58 -6.46 -23.04
N GLN A 148 6.02 -5.76 -24.06
CA GLN A 148 6.68 -6.32 -25.24
C GLN A 148 8.22 -6.21 -25.18
N MET A 149 8.77 -5.60 -24.13
CA MET A 149 10.22 -5.45 -23.99
C MET A 149 11.01 -6.75 -24.00
N PRO A 150 10.55 -7.85 -23.36
CA PRO A 150 11.26 -9.12 -23.42
C PRO A 150 11.49 -9.60 -24.85
N GLN A 151 10.46 -9.51 -25.70
CA GLN A 151 10.55 -9.87 -27.11
C GLN A 151 11.53 -8.98 -27.88
N ALA A 152 11.50 -7.67 -27.66
CA ALA A 152 12.40 -6.75 -28.34
C ALA A 152 13.88 -7.03 -27.98
N TYR A 153 14.16 -7.41 -26.74
CA TYR A 153 15.51 -7.82 -26.33
C TYR A 153 15.93 -9.17 -26.93
N MET A 154 14.99 -10.11 -27.10
CA MET A 154 15.27 -11.36 -27.81
C MET A 154 15.65 -11.09 -29.28
N ASN A 155 14.85 -10.29 -30.00
CA ASN A 155 15.14 -9.93 -31.39
C ASN A 155 16.51 -9.22 -31.53
N LEU A 156 16.85 -8.36 -30.56
CA LEU A 156 18.17 -7.73 -30.53
C LEU A 156 19.29 -8.74 -30.25
N ALA A 157 19.07 -9.71 -29.37
CA ALA A 157 20.02 -10.79 -29.10
C ALA A 157 20.29 -11.63 -30.36
N ASP A 158 19.23 -11.99 -31.10
CA ASP A 158 19.37 -12.70 -32.38
C ASP A 158 20.23 -11.94 -33.39
N SER A 159 20.04 -10.61 -33.50
CA SER A 159 20.86 -9.77 -34.34
C SER A 159 22.34 -9.81 -33.93
N TYR A 160 22.65 -9.84 -32.63
CA TYR A 160 24.03 -9.98 -32.15
C TYR A 160 24.63 -11.36 -32.43
N ILE A 161 23.83 -12.43 -32.35
CA ILE A 161 24.27 -13.78 -32.75
C ILE A 161 24.71 -13.77 -34.23
N GLN A 162 23.96 -13.10 -35.09
CA GLN A 162 24.30 -12.98 -36.53
C GLN A 162 25.60 -12.21 -36.74
N GLN A 163 25.91 -11.24 -35.91
CA GLN A 163 27.17 -10.50 -35.92
C GLN A 163 28.35 -11.30 -35.35
N GLY A 164 28.08 -12.41 -34.67
CA GLY A 164 29.08 -13.17 -33.93
C GLY A 164 29.42 -12.57 -32.54
N ASP A 165 28.67 -11.56 -32.08
CA ASP A 165 28.81 -11.00 -30.73
C ASP A 165 27.92 -11.77 -29.74
N TYR A 166 28.38 -12.97 -29.39
CA TYR A 166 27.65 -13.88 -28.51
C TYR A 166 27.57 -13.40 -27.07
N VAL A 167 28.50 -12.55 -26.61
CA VAL A 167 28.48 -11.97 -25.26
C VAL A 167 27.30 -11.04 -25.12
N THR A 168 27.19 -10.08 -26.01
CA THR A 168 26.09 -9.13 -26.01
C THR A 168 24.75 -9.80 -26.29
N ALA A 169 24.72 -10.85 -27.13
CA ALA A 169 23.54 -11.68 -27.35
C ALA A 169 23.06 -12.34 -26.05
N ALA A 170 23.96 -13.01 -25.31
CA ALA A 170 23.64 -13.65 -24.04
C ALA A 170 23.15 -12.63 -22.99
N GLU A 171 23.75 -11.43 -22.95
CA GLU A 171 23.29 -10.34 -22.07
C GLU A 171 21.88 -9.91 -22.38
N ASN A 172 21.55 -9.68 -23.65
CA ASN A 172 20.20 -9.28 -24.07
C ASN A 172 19.14 -10.37 -23.80
N TYR A 173 19.47 -11.64 -24.02
CA TYR A 173 18.59 -12.74 -23.62
C TYR A 173 18.38 -12.82 -22.11
N ARG A 174 19.44 -12.59 -21.29
CA ARG A 174 19.30 -12.52 -19.82
C ARG A 174 18.45 -11.32 -19.38
N ARG A 175 18.59 -10.17 -20.04
CA ARG A 175 17.70 -9.01 -19.81
C ARG A 175 16.25 -9.35 -20.17
N ALA A 176 16.03 -10.01 -21.31
CA ALA A 176 14.71 -10.49 -21.71
C ALA A 176 14.10 -11.40 -20.64
N LEU A 177 14.88 -12.37 -20.12
CA LEU A 177 14.43 -13.28 -19.07
C LEU A 177 14.05 -12.55 -17.78
N THR A 178 14.91 -11.64 -17.28
CA THR A 178 14.64 -10.88 -16.06
C THR A 178 13.38 -10.00 -16.18
N LEU A 179 13.21 -9.35 -17.33
CA LEU A 179 12.00 -8.56 -17.60
C LEU A 179 10.76 -9.45 -17.73
N ASN A 180 10.89 -10.59 -18.40
CA ASN A 180 9.79 -11.53 -18.55
C ASN A 180 9.29 -12.07 -17.20
N ASP A 181 10.21 -12.45 -16.31
CA ASP A 181 9.89 -12.89 -14.96
C ASP A 181 9.17 -11.77 -14.16
N SER A 182 9.64 -10.52 -14.28
CA SER A 182 9.05 -9.37 -13.59
C SER A 182 7.65 -9.01 -14.10
N LEU A 183 7.34 -9.32 -15.36
CA LEU A 183 6.05 -9.07 -16.02
C LEU A 183 5.08 -10.25 -15.96
N GLY A 184 5.42 -11.33 -15.25
CA GLY A 184 4.56 -12.51 -15.12
C GLY A 184 4.58 -13.43 -16.35
N ASN A 185 5.73 -13.53 -17.01
CA ASN A 185 5.97 -14.43 -18.16
C ASN A 185 5.06 -14.12 -19.38
N VAL A 186 5.11 -12.89 -19.84
CA VAL A 186 4.39 -12.45 -21.07
C VAL A 186 4.88 -13.15 -22.34
N VAL A 187 6.14 -13.57 -22.34
CA VAL A 187 6.75 -14.44 -23.36
C VAL A 187 6.93 -15.83 -22.75
N LYS A 188 6.74 -16.87 -23.55
CA LYS A 188 6.99 -18.26 -23.12
C LYS A 188 8.45 -18.43 -22.70
N PRO A 189 8.78 -18.75 -21.43
CA PRO A 189 10.16 -18.78 -20.93
C PRO A 189 11.08 -19.73 -21.71
N TYR A 190 10.55 -20.84 -22.21
CA TYR A 190 11.31 -21.82 -22.96
C TYR A 190 11.93 -21.26 -24.25
N LEU A 191 11.33 -20.22 -24.84
CA LEU A 191 11.88 -19.57 -26.04
C LEU A 191 13.16 -18.80 -25.69
N ILE A 192 13.16 -18.10 -24.55
CA ILE A 192 14.34 -17.39 -24.06
C ILE A 192 15.44 -18.38 -23.67
N PHE A 193 15.07 -19.48 -23.00
CA PHE A 193 16.02 -20.53 -22.63
C PHE A 193 16.67 -21.17 -23.86
N ASN A 194 15.90 -21.45 -24.91
CA ASN A 194 16.45 -22.00 -26.13
C ASN A 194 17.42 -21.02 -26.82
N GLY A 195 17.09 -19.74 -26.89
CA GLY A 195 17.98 -18.68 -27.41
C GLY A 195 19.31 -18.60 -26.63
N LEU A 196 19.24 -18.66 -25.29
CA LEU A 196 20.45 -18.72 -24.44
C LEU A 196 21.25 -19.99 -24.73
N ALA A 197 20.62 -21.16 -24.82
CA ALA A 197 21.30 -22.41 -25.11
C ALA A 197 22.04 -22.33 -26.42
N MET A 198 21.38 -21.85 -27.48
CA MET A 198 22.02 -21.68 -28.80
C MET A 198 23.20 -20.70 -28.74
N THR A 199 23.07 -19.61 -28.02
CA THR A 199 24.16 -18.64 -27.83
C THR A 199 25.37 -19.32 -27.16
N TYR A 200 25.12 -20.07 -26.07
CA TYR A 200 26.20 -20.79 -25.36
C TYR A 200 26.85 -21.92 -26.18
N MET A 201 26.09 -22.59 -27.04
CA MET A 201 26.67 -23.57 -27.99
C MET A 201 27.68 -22.91 -28.92
N GLN A 202 27.44 -21.66 -29.37
CA GLN A 202 28.34 -20.95 -30.28
C GLN A 202 29.69 -20.60 -29.64
N ILE A 203 29.73 -20.42 -28.32
CA ILE A 203 30.96 -20.15 -27.57
C ILE A 203 31.56 -21.42 -26.94
N SER A 204 31.02 -22.59 -27.31
CA SER A 204 31.45 -23.92 -26.84
C SER A 204 31.28 -24.13 -25.32
N GLU A 205 30.34 -23.40 -24.70
CA GLU A 205 29.90 -23.57 -23.30
C GLU A 205 28.75 -24.59 -23.25
N TYR A 206 29.07 -25.87 -23.59
CA TYR A 206 28.07 -26.91 -23.77
C TYR A 206 27.32 -27.31 -22.51
N ASP A 207 27.92 -27.16 -21.34
CA ASP A 207 27.26 -27.46 -20.07
C ASP A 207 26.23 -26.40 -19.71
N GLU A 208 26.54 -25.13 -19.94
CA GLU A 208 25.55 -24.04 -19.81
C GLU A 208 24.44 -24.17 -20.85
N ALA A 209 24.79 -24.48 -22.10
CA ALA A 209 23.80 -24.74 -23.15
C ALA A 209 22.85 -25.86 -22.75
N LYS A 210 23.38 -26.99 -22.24
CA LYS A 210 22.56 -28.09 -21.75
C LYS A 210 21.63 -27.67 -20.62
N ARG A 211 22.16 -26.94 -19.66
CA ARG A 211 21.36 -26.43 -18.50
C ARG A 211 20.15 -25.60 -18.96
N TYR A 212 20.29 -24.78 -19.99
CA TYR A 212 19.19 -24.00 -20.53
C TYR A 212 18.23 -24.84 -21.37
N LEU A 213 18.71 -25.86 -22.13
CA LEU A 213 17.84 -26.80 -22.82
C LEU A 213 17.00 -27.62 -21.83
N ASP A 214 17.62 -28.10 -20.73
CA ASP A 214 16.92 -28.84 -19.68
C ASP A 214 15.81 -27.96 -19.01
N LYS A 215 16.06 -26.66 -18.83
CA LYS A 215 15.03 -25.72 -18.38
C LYS A 215 13.91 -25.51 -19.40
N SER A 216 14.25 -25.52 -20.69
CA SER A 216 13.27 -25.42 -21.76
C SER A 216 12.42 -26.71 -21.84
N GLU A 217 13.04 -27.87 -21.68
CA GLU A 217 12.38 -29.18 -21.71
C GLU A 217 11.30 -29.33 -20.62
N ALA A 218 11.45 -28.66 -19.49
CA ALA A 218 10.43 -28.66 -18.45
C ALA A 218 9.05 -28.14 -18.90
N TYR A 219 8.98 -27.44 -20.04
CA TYR A 219 7.77 -26.96 -20.67
C TYR A 219 7.32 -27.81 -21.88
N PHE A 220 7.91 -28.99 -22.10
CA PHE A 220 7.71 -29.76 -23.30
C PHE A 220 6.24 -30.06 -23.62
N ASP A 221 5.44 -30.37 -22.61
CA ASP A 221 4.01 -30.68 -22.75
C ASP A 221 3.18 -29.48 -23.18
N GLU A 222 3.64 -28.25 -22.82
CA GLU A 222 2.99 -26.98 -23.17
C GLU A 222 3.40 -26.45 -24.54
N MET A 223 4.41 -27.08 -25.18
CA MET A 223 4.97 -26.63 -26.45
C MET A 223 4.10 -27.01 -27.62
N SER A 224 4.06 -26.14 -28.64
CA SER A 224 3.58 -26.50 -29.97
C SER A 224 4.50 -27.53 -30.62
N ASP A 225 4.00 -28.25 -31.64
CA ASP A 225 4.83 -29.21 -32.40
C ASP A 225 6.08 -28.53 -33.01
N MET A 226 5.95 -27.28 -33.41
CA MET A 226 7.06 -26.46 -33.92
C MET A 226 8.10 -26.16 -32.83
N ASP A 227 7.66 -25.78 -31.62
CA ASP A 227 8.57 -25.51 -30.50
C ASP A 227 9.28 -26.79 -30.05
N ARG A 228 8.56 -27.92 -30.00
CA ARG A 228 9.14 -29.26 -29.74
C ARG A 228 10.22 -29.63 -30.73
N TYR A 229 9.93 -29.40 -32.02
CA TYR A 229 10.91 -29.57 -33.08
C TYR A 229 12.16 -28.71 -32.83
N VAL A 230 12.00 -27.46 -32.54
CA VAL A 230 13.13 -26.52 -32.30
C VAL A 230 13.96 -26.95 -31.10
N LEU A 231 13.34 -27.35 -30.00
CA LEU A 231 14.04 -27.85 -28.81
C LEU A 231 14.83 -29.12 -29.10
N LEU A 232 14.19 -30.11 -29.75
CA LEU A 232 14.84 -31.37 -30.07
C LEU A 232 15.99 -31.17 -31.05
N ASN A 233 15.82 -30.31 -32.06
CA ASN A 233 16.89 -29.93 -32.97
C ASN A 233 18.06 -29.24 -32.25
N SER A 234 17.77 -28.43 -31.24
CA SER A 234 18.79 -27.77 -30.39
C SER A 234 19.57 -28.79 -29.55
N TYR A 235 18.93 -29.83 -29.01
CA TYR A 235 19.63 -30.95 -28.36
C TYR A 235 20.48 -31.74 -29.36
N GLY A 236 19.96 -32.04 -30.55
CA GLY A 236 20.72 -32.63 -31.59
C GLY A 236 21.99 -31.85 -31.94
N ASN A 237 21.88 -30.56 -32.10
CA ASN A 237 22.99 -29.64 -32.33
C ASN A 237 24.00 -29.64 -31.17
N LEU A 238 23.55 -29.67 -29.91
CA LEU A 238 24.44 -29.76 -28.76
C LEU A 238 25.36 -30.97 -28.81
N PHE A 239 24.78 -32.15 -29.07
CA PHE A 239 25.56 -33.38 -29.20
C PHE A 239 26.42 -33.40 -30.45
N TYR A 240 25.93 -32.85 -31.58
CA TYR A 240 26.72 -32.69 -32.81
C TYR A 240 27.98 -31.84 -32.55
N PHE A 241 27.86 -30.70 -31.87
CA PHE A 241 29.01 -29.84 -31.53
C PHE A 241 29.99 -30.48 -30.53
N LYS A 242 29.51 -31.36 -29.67
CA LYS A 242 30.33 -32.23 -28.82
C LYS A 242 31.00 -33.39 -29.61
N SER A 243 30.72 -33.51 -30.91
CA SER A 243 31.13 -34.66 -31.78
C SER A 243 30.57 -36.01 -31.31
N ASP A 244 29.53 -36.01 -30.51
CA ASP A 244 28.78 -37.20 -30.08
C ASP A 244 27.60 -37.46 -31.05
N TYR A 245 27.91 -37.92 -32.23
CA TYR A 245 26.95 -38.11 -33.30
C TYR A 245 25.90 -39.21 -32.99
N LYS A 246 26.29 -40.21 -32.17
CA LYS A 246 25.36 -41.27 -31.75
C LYS A 246 24.24 -40.72 -30.86
N SER A 247 24.61 -39.87 -29.94
CA SER A 247 23.62 -39.18 -29.07
C SER A 247 22.82 -38.12 -29.81
N ALA A 248 23.38 -37.48 -30.85
CA ALA A 248 22.66 -36.49 -31.66
C ALA A 248 21.53 -37.12 -32.52
N LEU A 249 21.74 -38.33 -33.04
CA LEU A 249 20.84 -39.00 -33.97
C LEU A 249 19.39 -39.10 -33.49
N PRO A 250 19.06 -39.63 -32.30
CA PRO A 250 17.67 -39.78 -31.85
C PRO A 250 16.95 -38.43 -31.69
N TYR A 251 17.67 -37.37 -31.36
CA TYR A 251 17.09 -36.02 -31.24
C TYR A 251 16.71 -35.46 -32.61
N PHE A 252 17.58 -35.59 -33.63
CA PHE A 252 17.25 -35.15 -34.99
C PHE A 252 16.13 -36.01 -35.62
N GLN A 253 16.07 -37.32 -35.32
CA GLN A 253 14.97 -38.19 -35.77
C GLN A 253 13.62 -37.70 -35.21
N LYS A 254 13.55 -37.46 -33.88
CA LYS A 254 12.34 -36.92 -33.26
C LYS A 254 12.01 -35.51 -33.77
N ALA A 255 13.01 -34.67 -33.97
CA ALA A 255 12.81 -33.34 -34.54
C ALA A 255 12.19 -33.41 -35.94
N ALA A 256 12.66 -34.32 -36.80
CA ALA A 256 12.10 -34.55 -38.11
C ALA A 256 10.65 -35.10 -38.07
N GLU A 257 10.32 -35.89 -37.06
CA GLU A 257 8.95 -36.41 -36.86
C GLU A 257 7.97 -35.26 -36.55
N TYR A 258 8.33 -34.37 -35.61
CA TYR A 258 7.49 -33.19 -35.27
C TYR A 258 7.38 -32.20 -36.43
N SER A 259 8.47 -31.93 -37.16
CA SER A 259 8.48 -30.99 -38.29
C SER A 259 7.74 -31.48 -39.52
N ARG A 260 7.50 -32.82 -39.65
CA ARG A 260 6.87 -33.46 -40.83
C ARG A 260 5.48 -32.88 -41.16
N LYS A 261 4.73 -32.43 -40.16
CA LYS A 261 3.38 -31.83 -40.34
C LYS A 261 3.42 -30.52 -41.13
N GLU A 262 4.55 -29.84 -41.16
CA GLU A 262 4.76 -28.60 -41.90
C GLU A 262 5.43 -28.76 -43.24
N TYR A 263 5.68 -30.04 -43.68
CA TYR A 263 6.30 -30.34 -44.96
C TYR A 263 5.49 -29.79 -46.13
N GLY A 264 6.18 -29.18 -47.07
CA GLY A 264 5.58 -28.52 -48.23
C GLY A 264 5.10 -27.08 -48.02
N ARG A 265 4.98 -26.63 -46.77
CA ARG A 265 4.60 -25.24 -46.42
C ARG A 265 5.81 -24.36 -46.20
N ASN A 266 6.82 -24.91 -45.52
CA ASN A 266 8.00 -24.18 -45.13
C ASN A 266 9.25 -25.01 -45.33
N LEU A 267 10.29 -24.48 -46.00
CA LEU A 267 11.56 -25.16 -46.21
C LEU A 267 12.31 -25.43 -44.89
N ASP A 268 12.14 -24.57 -43.88
CA ASP A 268 12.77 -24.74 -42.58
C ASP A 268 12.34 -26.03 -41.86
N SER A 269 11.14 -26.55 -42.17
CA SER A 269 10.66 -27.81 -41.63
C SER A 269 11.54 -29.01 -42.04
N TYR A 270 12.33 -28.86 -43.10
CA TYR A 270 13.27 -29.91 -43.58
C TYR A 270 14.67 -29.82 -42.98
N VAL A 271 14.96 -28.80 -42.13
CA VAL A 271 16.26 -28.64 -41.46
C VAL A 271 16.71 -29.91 -40.71
N PRO A 272 15.84 -30.62 -39.95
CA PRO A 272 16.26 -31.87 -39.31
C PRO A 272 16.69 -32.95 -40.32
N VAL A 273 16.12 -32.95 -41.52
CA VAL A 273 16.50 -33.90 -42.59
C VAL A 273 17.90 -33.60 -43.12
N PHE A 274 18.27 -32.33 -43.29
CA PHE A 274 19.64 -31.92 -43.60
C PHE A 274 20.62 -32.40 -42.51
N ASN A 275 20.25 -32.23 -41.25
CA ASN A 275 21.08 -32.64 -40.11
C ASN A 275 21.17 -34.18 -40.05
N LEU A 276 20.09 -34.90 -40.30
CA LEU A 276 20.08 -36.37 -40.38
C LEU A 276 20.98 -36.88 -41.49
N ALA A 277 20.92 -36.30 -42.69
CA ALA A 277 21.79 -36.69 -43.81
C ALA A 277 23.27 -36.56 -43.40
N GLU A 278 23.67 -35.48 -42.78
CA GLU A 278 25.06 -35.29 -42.31
C GLU A 278 25.42 -36.29 -41.21
N ILE A 279 24.55 -36.49 -40.22
CA ILE A 279 24.77 -37.46 -39.13
C ILE A 279 24.92 -38.87 -39.66
N TYR A 280 24.08 -39.31 -40.62
CA TYR A 280 24.19 -40.63 -41.21
C TYR A 280 25.50 -40.79 -41.99
N ILE A 281 25.95 -39.76 -42.73
CA ILE A 281 27.27 -39.77 -43.35
C ILE A 281 28.38 -39.94 -42.32
N LEU A 282 28.32 -39.16 -41.20
CA LEU A 282 29.32 -39.22 -40.12
C LEU A 282 29.31 -40.55 -39.35
N LEU A 283 28.17 -41.24 -39.31
CA LEU A 283 28.03 -42.56 -38.70
C LEU A 283 28.26 -43.71 -39.69
N HIS A 284 28.58 -43.41 -40.96
CA HIS A 284 28.80 -44.36 -42.05
C HIS A 284 27.55 -45.20 -42.41
N ASP A 285 26.32 -44.64 -42.20
CA ASP A 285 25.05 -45.20 -42.66
C ASP A 285 24.68 -44.54 -44.01
N MET A 286 25.31 -44.97 -45.09
CA MET A 286 25.23 -44.29 -46.40
C MET A 286 23.86 -44.47 -47.04
N GLU A 287 23.17 -45.58 -46.78
CA GLU A 287 21.82 -45.85 -47.30
C GLU A 287 20.81 -44.82 -46.79
N LYS A 288 20.77 -44.60 -45.49
CA LYS A 288 19.88 -43.60 -44.91
C LYS A 288 20.30 -42.17 -45.25
N ALA A 289 21.58 -41.91 -45.40
CA ALA A 289 22.06 -40.64 -45.90
C ALA A 289 21.53 -40.32 -47.29
N GLU A 290 21.55 -41.32 -48.20
CA GLU A 290 21.05 -41.18 -49.55
C GLU A 290 19.53 -40.94 -49.58
N GLU A 291 18.73 -41.69 -48.78
CA GLU A 291 17.27 -41.47 -48.65
C GLU A 291 16.95 -40.03 -48.20
N CYS A 292 17.71 -39.49 -47.24
CA CYS A 292 17.54 -38.12 -46.81
C CYS A 292 17.90 -37.12 -47.92
N ILE A 293 19.00 -37.35 -48.64
CA ILE A 293 19.47 -36.46 -49.71
C ILE A 293 18.50 -36.46 -50.89
N ASP A 294 17.93 -37.61 -51.26
CA ASP A 294 16.91 -37.71 -52.29
C ASP A 294 15.66 -36.92 -51.93
N THR A 295 15.17 -37.07 -50.69
CA THR A 295 14.07 -36.26 -50.17
C THR A 295 14.35 -34.75 -50.28
N LEU A 296 15.57 -34.34 -49.89
CA LEU A 296 15.98 -32.94 -49.95
C LEU A 296 16.14 -32.44 -51.40
N THR A 297 16.55 -33.28 -52.35
CA THR A 297 16.75 -32.87 -53.74
C THR A 297 15.46 -32.39 -54.38
N ASP A 298 14.34 -33.09 -54.17
CA ASP A 298 13.03 -32.70 -54.71
C ASP A 298 12.50 -31.41 -54.02
N VAL A 299 12.72 -31.29 -52.76
CA VAL A 299 12.26 -30.10 -51.99
C VAL A 299 13.07 -28.86 -52.35
N VAL A 300 14.39 -28.94 -52.35
CA VAL A 300 15.28 -27.80 -52.62
C VAL A 300 15.07 -27.29 -54.05
N ARG A 301 14.85 -28.18 -55.03
CA ARG A 301 14.51 -27.80 -56.42
C ARG A 301 13.20 -27.01 -56.50
N ARG A 302 12.23 -27.30 -55.63
CA ARG A 302 10.93 -26.59 -55.62
C ARG A 302 11.04 -25.16 -55.06
N PHE A 303 11.85 -24.96 -54.04
CA PHE A 303 11.99 -23.67 -53.36
C PHE A 303 13.12 -22.81 -53.91
N ASP A 304 14.12 -23.39 -54.56
CA ASP A 304 15.28 -22.79 -55.24
C ASP A 304 15.97 -21.65 -54.42
N LEU A 305 16.26 -21.93 -53.16
CA LEU A 305 16.97 -20.98 -52.30
C LEU A 305 18.48 -21.28 -52.29
N PRO A 306 19.34 -20.27 -52.61
CA PRO A 306 20.80 -20.48 -52.78
C PRO A 306 21.49 -21.18 -51.59
N VAL A 307 21.11 -20.85 -50.38
CA VAL A 307 21.75 -21.45 -49.18
C VAL A 307 21.40 -22.92 -49.01
N PHE A 308 20.16 -23.33 -49.32
CA PHE A 308 19.73 -24.73 -49.25
C PHE A 308 20.29 -25.54 -50.41
N ASN A 309 20.40 -24.95 -51.61
CA ASN A 309 21.11 -25.53 -52.73
C ASN A 309 22.56 -25.84 -52.37
N ALA A 310 23.27 -24.87 -51.79
CA ALA A 310 24.64 -25.03 -51.36
C ALA A 310 24.81 -26.07 -50.24
N HIS A 311 23.83 -26.20 -49.33
CA HIS A 311 23.85 -27.25 -48.29
C HIS A 311 23.62 -28.64 -48.91
N LEU A 312 22.63 -28.76 -49.81
CA LEU A 312 22.38 -30.02 -50.54
C LEU A 312 23.60 -30.46 -51.33
N HIS A 313 24.25 -29.59 -52.10
CA HIS A 313 25.48 -29.92 -52.84
C HIS A 313 26.61 -30.33 -51.90
N THR A 314 26.70 -29.75 -50.72
CA THR A 314 27.70 -30.13 -49.69
C THR A 314 27.46 -31.58 -49.21
N LEU A 315 26.20 -31.96 -48.94
CA LEU A 315 25.85 -33.33 -48.52
C LEU A 315 26.03 -34.32 -49.65
N GLN A 316 25.66 -33.96 -50.88
CA GLN A 316 25.87 -34.80 -52.06
C GLN A 316 27.37 -35.03 -52.32
N LEU A 317 28.22 -33.97 -52.16
CA LEU A 317 29.68 -34.12 -52.24
C LEU A 317 30.20 -35.04 -51.12
N ALA A 318 29.69 -34.87 -49.92
CA ALA A 318 30.08 -35.70 -48.76
C ALA A 318 29.77 -37.18 -49.03
N LEU A 319 28.52 -37.50 -49.44
CA LEU A 319 28.09 -38.87 -49.75
C LEU A 319 28.92 -39.47 -50.90
N ALA A 320 29.06 -38.76 -52.03
CA ALA A 320 29.85 -39.20 -53.17
C ALA A 320 31.32 -39.43 -52.80
N THR A 321 31.87 -38.60 -51.92
CA THR A 321 33.27 -38.76 -51.46
C THR A 321 33.42 -39.95 -50.54
N GLU A 322 32.51 -40.19 -49.62
CA GLU A 322 32.58 -41.37 -48.72
C GLU A 322 32.40 -42.69 -49.51
N ASN A 323 31.52 -42.75 -50.54
CA ASN A 323 31.26 -43.86 -51.39
C ASN A 323 32.32 -44.06 -52.49
N ASP A 324 33.41 -43.33 -52.54
CA ASP A 324 34.45 -43.37 -53.57
C ASP A 324 33.96 -43.04 -55.00
N GLU A 325 32.80 -42.38 -55.15
CA GLU A 325 32.21 -41.97 -56.42
C GLU A 325 32.85 -40.70 -56.99
N ILE A 326 34.16 -40.77 -57.33
CA ILE A 326 34.95 -39.57 -57.68
C ILE A 326 34.37 -38.81 -58.89
N ALA A 327 33.84 -39.50 -59.89
CA ALA A 327 33.24 -38.89 -61.08
C ALA A 327 31.93 -38.15 -60.77
N LYS A 328 31.15 -38.59 -59.75
CA LYS A 328 29.95 -37.89 -59.27
C LYS A 328 30.36 -36.65 -58.46
N ALA A 329 31.37 -36.77 -57.58
CA ALA A 329 31.93 -35.69 -56.87
C ALA A 329 32.48 -34.55 -57.77
N ASP A 330 33.15 -34.89 -58.85
CA ASP A 330 33.64 -33.92 -59.87
C ASP A 330 32.51 -33.11 -60.50
N ARG A 331 31.35 -33.72 -60.79
CA ARG A 331 30.19 -33.00 -61.32
C ARG A 331 29.59 -32.04 -60.28
N ILE A 332 29.46 -32.50 -59.05
CA ILE A 332 28.92 -31.68 -57.96
C ILE A 332 29.83 -30.48 -57.72
N ILE A 333 31.14 -30.65 -57.69
CA ILE A 333 32.09 -29.54 -57.48
C ILE A 333 31.95 -28.46 -58.57
N LYS A 334 31.67 -28.85 -59.81
CA LYS A 334 31.43 -27.87 -60.88
C LYS A 334 30.13 -27.09 -60.65
N GLN A 335 29.09 -27.70 -60.08
CA GLN A 335 27.83 -27.05 -59.75
C GLN A 335 27.98 -26.05 -58.58
N MET A 336 28.96 -26.29 -57.73
CA MET A 336 29.25 -25.45 -56.54
C MET A 336 30.06 -24.18 -56.85
N GLU A 337 30.52 -24.00 -58.08
CA GLU A 337 31.33 -22.83 -58.48
C GLU A 337 30.47 -21.55 -58.35
N GLY A 338 31.00 -20.57 -57.60
CA GLY A 338 30.32 -19.27 -57.39
C GLY A 338 29.31 -19.26 -56.25
N GLU A 339 29.12 -20.37 -55.52
CA GLU A 339 28.22 -20.36 -54.32
C GLU A 339 28.84 -19.59 -53.16
N ASP A 340 28.07 -18.64 -52.62
CA ASP A 340 28.41 -17.95 -51.35
C ASP A 340 27.97 -18.81 -50.17
N LEU A 341 28.91 -19.12 -49.28
CA LEU A 341 28.69 -20.06 -48.17
C LEU A 341 28.74 -19.38 -46.82
N PRO A 342 27.79 -19.75 -45.96
CA PRO A 342 27.98 -19.53 -44.53
C PRO A 342 29.24 -20.22 -44.02
N ILE A 343 29.91 -19.62 -43.03
CA ILE A 343 31.21 -20.11 -42.54
C ILE A 343 31.16 -21.56 -42.02
N GLU A 344 30.02 -21.97 -41.47
CA GLU A 344 29.80 -23.32 -40.94
C GLU A 344 29.69 -24.34 -42.09
N LEU A 345 28.92 -24.01 -43.12
CA LEU A 345 28.79 -24.86 -44.27
C LEU A 345 30.11 -24.93 -45.06
N TYR A 346 30.86 -23.84 -45.10
CA TYR A 346 32.21 -23.83 -45.65
C TYR A 346 33.12 -24.82 -44.92
N ARG A 347 33.10 -24.90 -43.59
CA ARG A 347 33.88 -25.86 -42.82
C ARG A 347 33.51 -27.31 -43.13
N ILE A 348 32.22 -27.60 -43.20
CA ILE A 348 31.71 -28.94 -43.55
C ILE A 348 32.18 -29.29 -44.95
N ARG A 349 31.95 -28.39 -45.91
CA ARG A 349 32.35 -28.58 -47.31
C ARG A 349 33.85 -28.76 -47.45
N SER A 350 34.67 -27.94 -46.81
CA SER A 350 36.14 -28.02 -46.82
C SER A 350 36.66 -29.37 -46.31
N ARG A 351 36.02 -29.95 -45.29
CA ARG A 351 36.34 -31.31 -44.79
C ARG A 351 36.20 -32.35 -45.86
N TYR A 352 35.10 -32.33 -46.61
CA TYR A 352 34.84 -33.31 -47.68
C TYR A 352 35.61 -32.99 -48.94
N LEU A 353 35.85 -31.74 -49.30
CA LEU A 353 36.74 -31.36 -50.38
C LEU A 353 38.19 -31.86 -50.14
N GLN A 354 38.70 -31.73 -48.90
CA GLN A 354 40.00 -32.26 -48.53
C GLN A 354 40.04 -33.80 -48.75
N LYS A 355 39.07 -34.54 -48.25
CA LYS A 355 38.95 -35.99 -48.44
C LYS A 355 38.85 -36.35 -49.93
N TYR A 356 38.01 -35.66 -50.69
CA TYR A 356 37.86 -35.83 -52.12
C TYR A 356 39.20 -35.61 -52.85
N TYR A 357 39.91 -34.51 -52.63
CA TYR A 357 41.18 -34.24 -53.28
C TYR A 357 42.24 -35.27 -52.89
N ALA A 358 42.27 -35.75 -51.67
CA ALA A 358 43.17 -36.82 -51.24
C ALA A 358 42.87 -38.14 -51.95
N LYS A 359 41.56 -38.58 -52.06
CA LYS A 359 41.14 -39.75 -52.76
C LYS A 359 41.43 -39.64 -54.25
N LYS A 360 41.37 -38.48 -54.88
CA LYS A 360 41.69 -38.20 -56.26
C LYS A 360 43.22 -38.14 -56.53
N GLY A 361 44.06 -38.26 -55.50
CA GLY A 361 45.53 -38.13 -55.57
C GLY A 361 46.03 -36.72 -55.73
N ASN A 362 45.22 -35.68 -55.61
CA ASN A 362 45.62 -34.29 -55.67
C ASN A 362 46.00 -33.77 -54.29
N PHE A 363 47.10 -34.27 -53.78
CA PHE A 363 47.58 -33.93 -52.42
C PHE A 363 47.89 -32.48 -52.23
N ARG A 364 48.27 -31.73 -53.28
CA ARG A 364 48.52 -30.30 -53.21
C ARG A 364 47.25 -29.52 -52.88
N LYS A 365 46.16 -29.83 -53.58
CA LYS A 365 44.85 -29.21 -53.31
C LYS A 365 44.31 -29.68 -51.95
N ALA A 366 44.45 -30.94 -51.61
CA ALA A 366 44.03 -31.46 -50.30
C ALA A 366 44.73 -30.70 -49.17
N TYR A 367 46.06 -30.47 -49.27
CA TYR A 367 46.83 -29.71 -48.27
C TYR A 367 46.41 -28.22 -48.21
N SER A 368 46.24 -27.56 -49.37
CA SER A 368 45.83 -26.15 -49.36
C SER A 368 44.46 -25.98 -48.74
N THR A 369 43.47 -26.84 -49.05
CA THR A 369 42.14 -26.82 -48.46
C THR A 369 42.20 -27.10 -46.94
N GLN A 370 43.00 -28.04 -46.49
CA GLN A 370 43.23 -28.32 -45.07
C GLN A 370 43.86 -27.11 -44.35
N SER A 371 44.88 -26.51 -44.95
CA SER A 371 45.55 -25.38 -44.37
C SER A 371 44.66 -24.14 -44.21
N GLU A 372 43.84 -23.91 -45.23
CA GLU A 372 42.83 -22.84 -45.17
C GLU A 372 41.74 -23.09 -44.13
N ASN A 373 41.19 -24.31 -44.09
CA ASN A 373 40.24 -24.70 -43.05
C ASN A 373 40.83 -24.54 -41.64
N ARG A 374 42.09 -24.98 -41.45
CA ARG A 374 42.75 -24.84 -40.15
C ARG A 374 42.95 -23.40 -39.72
N ARG A 375 43.36 -22.50 -40.64
CA ARG A 375 43.47 -21.05 -40.37
C ARG A 375 42.13 -20.48 -39.95
N MET A 376 41.07 -20.87 -40.60
CA MET A 376 39.71 -20.43 -40.26
C MET A 376 39.27 -20.98 -38.91
N GLU A 377 39.51 -22.25 -38.62
CA GLU A 377 39.26 -22.87 -37.32
C GLU A 377 40.00 -22.18 -36.18
N ASP A 378 41.29 -21.85 -36.37
CA ASP A 378 42.09 -21.14 -35.37
C ASP A 378 41.58 -19.71 -35.14
N SER A 379 41.16 -19.03 -36.22
CA SER A 379 40.54 -17.69 -36.09
C SER A 379 39.20 -17.75 -35.30
N LEU A 380 38.36 -18.72 -35.60
CA LEU A 380 37.12 -18.96 -34.88
C LEU A 380 37.35 -19.30 -33.40
N ARG A 381 38.33 -20.19 -33.15
CA ARG A 381 38.72 -20.55 -31.77
C ARG A 381 39.19 -19.33 -30.98
N ASN A 382 39.97 -18.43 -31.57
CA ASN A 382 40.41 -17.21 -30.93
C ASN A 382 39.26 -16.26 -30.59
N ILE A 383 38.29 -16.14 -31.50
CA ILE A 383 37.02 -15.41 -31.27
C ILE A 383 36.25 -16.07 -30.13
N GLN A 384 36.08 -17.38 -30.13
CA GLN A 384 35.35 -18.12 -29.08
C GLN A 384 36.00 -17.93 -27.70
N VAL A 385 37.36 -18.03 -27.62
CA VAL A 385 38.07 -17.82 -26.35
C VAL A 385 37.87 -16.40 -25.82
N LYS A 386 38.05 -15.39 -26.67
CA LYS A 386 37.79 -13.98 -26.28
C LYS A 386 36.38 -13.77 -25.80
N THR A 387 35.41 -14.30 -26.54
CA THR A 387 34.00 -14.21 -26.20
C THR A 387 33.68 -14.93 -24.88
N ARG A 388 34.27 -16.10 -24.67
CA ARG A 388 34.10 -16.86 -23.42
C ARG A 388 34.64 -16.09 -22.21
N VAL A 389 35.83 -15.50 -22.32
CA VAL A 389 36.39 -14.68 -21.25
C VAL A 389 35.53 -13.47 -20.96
N ALA A 390 35.01 -12.80 -21.99
CA ALA A 390 34.12 -11.66 -21.84
C ALA A 390 32.78 -12.07 -21.19
N ASP A 391 32.19 -13.21 -21.56
CA ASP A 391 30.97 -13.72 -20.95
C ASP A 391 31.17 -14.09 -19.47
N ILE A 392 32.27 -14.74 -19.12
CA ILE A 392 32.63 -15.04 -17.71
C ILE A 392 32.75 -13.75 -16.91
N TYR A 393 33.40 -12.74 -17.46
CA TYR A 393 33.55 -11.43 -16.80
C TYR A 393 32.20 -10.75 -16.60
N MET A 394 31.32 -10.74 -17.60
CA MET A 394 29.98 -10.16 -17.51
C MET A 394 29.11 -10.89 -16.48
N ARG A 395 29.17 -12.23 -16.43
CA ARG A 395 28.47 -13.01 -15.38
C ARG A 395 28.98 -12.65 -14.00
N TYR A 396 30.28 -12.56 -13.82
CA TYR A 396 30.87 -12.17 -12.55
C TYR A 396 30.40 -10.79 -12.10
N GLN A 397 30.32 -9.81 -13.00
CA GLN A 397 29.78 -8.47 -12.68
C GLN A 397 28.30 -8.53 -12.30
N GLN A 398 27.49 -9.32 -13.03
CA GLN A 398 26.06 -9.48 -12.69
C GLN A 398 25.87 -10.15 -11.32
N ASP A 399 26.62 -11.20 -11.04
CA ASP A 399 26.56 -11.91 -9.77
C ASP A 399 26.96 -11.03 -8.59
N THR A 400 28.02 -10.24 -8.75
CA THR A 400 28.44 -9.26 -7.72
C THR A 400 27.41 -8.17 -7.50
N THR A 401 26.75 -7.68 -8.56
CA THR A 401 25.69 -6.69 -8.47
C THR A 401 24.44 -7.28 -7.78
N LEU A 402 24.06 -8.50 -8.13
CA LEU A 402 22.95 -9.22 -7.49
C LEU A 402 23.22 -9.49 -6.01
N LEU A 403 24.45 -9.88 -5.66
CA LEU A 403 24.88 -10.04 -4.26
C LEU A 403 24.79 -8.73 -3.50
N ALA A 404 25.26 -7.64 -4.08
CA ALA A 404 25.15 -6.30 -3.47
C ALA A 404 23.70 -5.88 -3.27
N GLN A 405 22.84 -6.12 -4.25
CA GLN A 405 21.39 -5.85 -4.14
C GLN A 405 20.73 -6.73 -3.06
N ARG A 406 21.05 -8.02 -3.00
CA ARG A 406 20.55 -8.92 -1.95
C ARG A 406 20.98 -8.46 -0.57
N ASN A 407 22.24 -8.12 -0.38
CA ASN A 407 22.75 -7.59 0.89
C ASN A 407 22.05 -6.27 1.27
N TYR A 408 21.80 -5.40 0.29
CA TYR A 408 21.05 -4.16 0.51
C TYR A 408 19.62 -4.45 0.93
N ILE A 409 18.93 -5.37 0.27
CA ILE A 409 17.56 -5.78 0.62
C ILE A 409 17.52 -6.43 2.01
N GLU A 410 18.50 -7.26 2.37
CA GLU A 410 18.60 -7.85 3.71
C GLU A 410 18.82 -6.80 4.79
N THR A 411 19.69 -5.83 4.55
CA THR A 411 19.88 -4.71 5.49
C THR A 411 18.61 -3.90 5.65
N GLN A 412 17.92 -3.57 4.58
CA GLN A 412 16.63 -2.88 4.63
C GLN A 412 15.55 -3.68 5.40
N LYS A 413 15.48 -4.99 5.19
CA LYS A 413 14.57 -5.87 5.94
C LYS A 413 14.86 -5.85 7.44
N THR A 414 16.15 -5.92 7.82
CA THR A 414 16.55 -5.87 9.23
C THR A 414 16.26 -4.52 9.88
N GLU A 415 16.44 -3.41 9.17
CA GLU A 415 16.06 -2.07 9.63
C GLU A 415 14.54 -1.92 9.81
N ILE A 416 13.76 -2.40 8.85
CA ILE A 416 12.30 -2.41 8.96
C ILE A 416 11.85 -3.25 10.15
N GLN A 417 12.45 -4.42 10.38
CA GLN A 417 12.14 -5.24 11.55
C GLN A 417 12.48 -4.54 12.87
N ARG A 418 13.66 -3.90 12.96
CA ARG A 418 14.04 -3.10 14.14
C ARG A 418 13.05 -1.96 14.39
N THR A 419 12.67 -1.24 13.35
CA THR A 419 11.70 -0.15 13.46
C THR A 419 10.32 -0.65 13.91
N ARG A 420 9.88 -1.80 13.40
CA ARG A 420 8.62 -2.44 13.86
C ARG A 420 8.69 -2.84 15.33
N VAL A 421 9.78 -3.47 15.77
CA VAL A 421 9.97 -3.86 17.17
C VAL A 421 9.97 -2.63 18.09
N THR A 422 10.70 -1.57 17.72
CA THR A 422 10.70 -0.32 18.49
C THR A 422 9.34 0.35 18.52
N ALA A 423 8.62 0.38 17.42
CA ALA A 423 7.25 0.93 17.36
C ALA A 423 6.28 0.13 18.25
N THR A 424 6.35 -1.21 18.23
CA THR A 424 5.52 -2.05 19.10
C THR A 424 5.85 -1.84 20.58
N LEU A 425 7.12 -1.69 20.93
CA LEU A 425 7.53 -1.35 22.30
C LEU A 425 6.94 -0.01 22.77
N TRP A 426 6.99 1.03 21.91
CA TRP A 426 6.39 2.33 22.24
C TRP A 426 4.88 2.26 22.41
N ILE A 427 4.19 1.46 21.58
CA ILE A 427 2.73 1.22 21.72
C ILE A 427 2.43 0.54 23.07
N VAL A 428 3.20 -0.48 23.45
CA VAL A 428 3.02 -1.17 24.74
C VAL A 428 3.26 -0.21 25.91
N ILE A 429 4.32 0.60 25.86
CA ILE A 429 4.61 1.62 26.89
C ILE A 429 3.46 2.62 26.99
N ALA A 430 2.95 3.12 25.87
CA ALA A 430 1.83 4.06 25.86
C ALA A 430 0.55 3.45 26.44
N LEU A 431 0.25 2.19 26.15
CA LEU A 431 -0.87 1.45 26.75
C LEU A 431 -0.72 1.28 28.26
N LEU A 432 0.48 0.93 28.73
CA LEU A 432 0.76 0.82 30.16
C LEU A 432 0.59 2.17 30.89
N LEU A 433 1.08 3.26 30.29
CA LEU A 433 0.90 4.59 30.84
C LEU A 433 -0.57 5.01 30.88
N ALA A 434 -1.35 4.66 29.85
CA ALA A 434 -2.78 4.90 29.84
C ALA A 434 -3.52 4.12 30.94
N ILE A 435 -3.16 2.87 31.15
CA ILE A 435 -3.72 2.04 32.25
C ILE A 435 -3.38 2.64 33.61
N VAL A 436 -2.13 3.03 33.84
CA VAL A 436 -1.70 3.66 35.10
C VAL A 436 -2.44 4.97 35.34
N SER A 437 -2.59 5.80 34.27
CA SER A 437 -3.34 7.05 34.36
C SER A 437 -4.82 6.83 34.67
N ALA A 438 -5.44 5.84 34.00
CA ALA A 438 -6.85 5.50 34.24
C ALA A 438 -7.09 4.96 35.65
N THR A 439 -6.19 4.10 36.15
CA THR A 439 -6.27 3.58 37.53
C THR A 439 -6.05 4.68 38.56
N GLY A 440 -5.08 5.57 38.34
CA GLY A 440 -4.86 6.75 39.15
C GLY A 440 -6.09 7.67 39.22
N TYR A 441 -6.71 7.94 38.08
CA TYR A 441 -7.94 8.72 38.02
C TYR A 441 -9.10 8.06 38.78
N LEU A 442 -9.29 6.76 38.65
CA LEU A 442 -10.34 6.01 39.36
C LEU A 442 -10.11 6.02 40.87
N LEU A 443 -8.87 5.89 41.33
CA LEU A 443 -8.52 5.94 42.73
C LEU A 443 -8.78 7.36 43.30
N MET A 444 -8.38 8.42 42.62
CA MET A 444 -8.65 9.80 43.03
C MET A 444 -10.15 10.08 43.08
N ARG A 445 -10.93 9.61 42.13
CA ARG A 445 -12.38 9.74 42.14
C ARG A 445 -13.01 9.07 43.36
N ARG A 446 -12.65 7.82 43.65
CA ARG A 446 -13.10 7.10 44.85
C ARG A 446 -12.71 7.81 46.15
N GLN A 447 -11.53 8.39 46.20
CA GLN A 447 -11.07 9.14 47.37
C GLN A 447 -11.88 10.42 47.57
N ARG A 448 -12.20 11.16 46.53
CA ARG A 448 -13.10 12.33 46.59
C ARG A 448 -14.50 11.97 47.10
N GLU A 449 -15.08 10.87 46.58
CA GLU A 449 -16.40 10.40 47.03
C GLU A 449 -16.40 10.05 48.54
N ARG A 450 -15.33 9.42 49.04
CA ARG A 450 -15.18 9.10 50.48
C ARG A 450 -15.04 10.38 51.32
N ILE A 451 -14.34 11.39 50.87
CA ILE A 451 -14.18 12.67 51.60
C ILE A 451 -15.53 13.36 51.68
N VAL A 452 -16.28 13.45 50.59
CA VAL A 452 -17.61 14.06 50.57
C VAL A 452 -18.58 13.33 51.53
N ALA A 453 -18.58 11.98 51.50
CA ALA A 453 -19.42 11.18 52.41
C ALA A 453 -19.11 11.46 53.89
N ARG A 454 -17.82 11.57 54.26
CA ARG A 454 -17.40 11.89 55.64
C ARG A 454 -17.85 13.31 56.03
N HIS A 455 -17.79 14.28 55.11
CA HIS A 455 -18.28 15.63 55.43
C HIS A 455 -19.78 15.68 55.69
N ILE A 456 -20.56 14.94 54.91
CA ILE A 456 -22.02 14.80 55.13
C ILE A 456 -22.31 14.19 56.48
N GLU A 457 -21.62 13.10 56.84
CA GLU A 457 -21.75 12.42 58.16
C GLU A 457 -21.43 13.36 59.31
N ASN A 458 -20.35 14.12 59.22
CA ASN A 458 -19.94 15.05 60.25
C ASN A 458 -20.97 16.21 60.45
N ILE A 459 -21.51 16.73 59.36
CA ILE A 459 -22.55 17.78 59.44
C ILE A 459 -23.83 17.21 60.07
N SER A 460 -24.24 16.02 59.68
CA SER A 460 -25.41 15.33 60.27
C SER A 460 -25.20 15.10 61.76
N LYS A 461 -24.01 14.64 62.17
CA LYS A 461 -23.66 14.42 63.55
C LYS A 461 -23.70 15.71 64.40
N MET A 462 -23.13 16.80 63.89
CA MET A 462 -23.14 18.09 64.55
C MET A 462 -24.56 18.67 64.70
N ARG A 463 -25.44 18.45 63.72
CA ARG A 463 -26.86 18.82 63.79
C ARG A 463 -27.62 18.01 64.83
N MET A 464 -27.37 16.68 64.90
CA MET A 464 -27.98 15.81 65.88
C MET A 464 -27.53 16.15 67.29
N GLU A 465 -26.25 16.52 67.48
CA GLU A 465 -25.75 16.99 68.81
C GLU A 465 -26.41 18.32 69.22
N ASN A 466 -26.65 19.24 68.29
CA ASN A 466 -27.37 20.50 68.59
C ASN A 466 -28.84 20.25 69.00
N ILE A 467 -29.52 19.30 68.34
CA ILE A 467 -30.91 18.92 68.68
C ILE A 467 -30.96 18.22 70.05
N ARG A 468 -29.97 17.39 70.40
CA ARG A 468 -29.84 16.71 71.69
C ARG A 468 -29.55 17.64 72.85
N ASN A 469 -28.78 18.69 72.62
CA ASN A 469 -28.44 19.68 73.62
C ASN A 469 -29.59 20.67 73.96
N CYS A 470 -30.62 20.72 73.09
CA CYS A 470 -31.92 21.28 73.42
C CYS A 470 -32.66 20.17 74.19
N LEU A 471 -32.67 20.24 75.57
CA LEU A 471 -33.45 19.45 76.54
C LEU A 471 -34.59 18.66 75.88
N SER A 472 -34.66 17.31 76.11
CA SER A 472 -35.67 16.42 75.48
C SER A 472 -36.93 17.19 75.09
N PRO A 473 -37.18 17.49 73.82
CA PRO A 473 -38.26 18.42 73.44
C PRO A 473 -39.62 18.03 74.04
N HIS A 474 -39.89 16.76 74.06
CA HIS A 474 -41.09 16.21 74.58
C HIS A 474 -41.29 16.41 76.09
N PHE A 475 -40.23 16.27 76.88
CA PHE A 475 -40.27 16.52 78.34
C PHE A 475 -40.47 18.01 78.57
N THR A 476 -39.75 18.86 77.93
CA THR A 476 -39.86 20.31 78.04
C THR A 476 -41.24 20.82 77.64
N PHE A 477 -41.81 20.27 76.57
CA PHE A 477 -43.17 20.57 76.13
C PHE A 477 -44.21 20.12 77.13
N ASN A 478 -44.09 18.97 77.75
CA ASN A 478 -45.03 18.48 78.73
C ASN A 478 -45.01 19.29 80.01
N VAL A 479 -43.82 19.67 80.49
CA VAL A 479 -43.67 20.55 81.69
C VAL A 479 -44.22 21.95 81.41
N LEU A 480 -43.92 22.54 80.26
CA LEU A 480 -44.44 23.83 79.90
C LEU A 480 -45.94 23.86 79.68
N ASN A 481 -46.54 22.85 79.05
CA ASN A 481 -47.96 22.71 78.86
C ASN A 481 -48.68 22.51 80.19
N HIS A 482 -48.10 21.78 81.14
CA HIS A 482 -48.64 21.62 82.45
C HIS A 482 -48.65 22.96 83.19
N GLU A 483 -47.55 23.72 83.10
CA GLU A 483 -47.43 25.08 83.73
C GLU A 483 -48.45 26.00 83.08
N ILE A 484 -48.61 26.02 81.77
CA ILE A 484 -49.59 26.84 81.05
C ILE A 484 -51.01 26.55 81.51
N ALA A 485 -51.35 25.31 81.88
CA ALA A 485 -52.64 24.93 82.37
C ALA A 485 -52.96 25.46 83.75
N THR A 486 -51.98 25.92 84.51
CA THR A 486 -52.17 26.48 85.88
C THR A 486 -52.55 27.93 85.84
N TYR A 487 -52.45 28.68 84.75
CA TYR A 487 -52.75 30.05 84.63
C TYR A 487 -54.12 30.29 83.97
N ALA A 488 -54.87 31.33 84.40
CA ALA A 488 -56.13 31.76 83.81
C ALA A 488 -55.93 32.25 82.37
N ASP A 489 -57.01 32.18 81.53
CA ASP A 489 -56.89 32.49 80.08
C ASP A 489 -56.42 33.93 79.78
N ASP A 490 -56.61 34.87 80.68
CA ASP A 490 -56.24 36.32 80.55
C ASP A 490 -54.87 36.65 81.11
N ASP A 491 -54.19 35.66 81.80
CA ASP A 491 -52.90 35.93 82.42
C ASP A 491 -51.79 36.19 81.36
N PRO A 492 -51.10 37.31 81.46
CA PRO A 492 -49.96 37.66 80.60
C PRO A 492 -48.89 36.57 80.57
N ARG A 493 -48.71 35.85 81.67
CA ARG A 493 -47.71 34.78 81.79
C ARG A 493 -48.09 33.58 80.95
N ARG A 494 -49.37 33.23 80.82
CA ARG A 494 -49.86 32.16 79.97
C ARG A 494 -49.52 32.45 78.49
N ARG A 495 -49.72 33.70 78.03
CA ARG A 495 -49.36 34.12 76.69
C ARG A 495 -47.87 34.00 76.42
N GLN A 496 -47.04 34.37 77.37
CA GLN A 496 -45.58 34.23 77.21
C GLN A 496 -45.13 32.78 77.16
N LEU A 497 -45.70 31.93 78.03
CA LEU A 497 -45.41 30.48 78.04
C LEU A 497 -45.90 29.79 76.74
N MET A 498 -47.08 30.17 76.23
CA MET A 498 -47.55 29.67 74.91
C MET A 498 -46.64 30.11 73.81
N SER A 499 -46.14 31.31 73.79
CA SER A 499 -45.17 31.81 72.82
C SER A 499 -43.84 31.05 72.91
N LEU A 500 -43.36 30.69 74.10
CA LEU A 500 -42.17 29.89 74.34
C LEU A 500 -42.34 28.46 73.78
N VAL A 501 -43.51 27.85 74.07
CA VAL A 501 -43.82 26.48 73.54
C VAL A 501 -43.87 26.52 72.00
N LYS A 502 -44.48 27.57 71.43
CA LYS A 502 -44.57 27.74 69.95
C LYS A 502 -43.16 27.89 69.35
N ILE A 503 -42.24 28.63 69.94
CA ILE A 503 -40.86 28.80 69.52
C ILE A 503 -40.09 27.49 69.62
N LEU A 504 -40.17 26.80 70.75
CA LEU A 504 -39.49 25.51 70.91
C LEU A 504 -39.95 24.48 69.93
N ARG A 505 -41.24 24.35 69.65
CA ARG A 505 -41.78 23.44 68.60
C ARG A 505 -41.26 23.80 67.25
N ARG A 506 -41.34 25.07 66.89
CA ARG A 506 -40.86 25.56 65.57
C ARG A 506 -39.34 25.42 65.44
N SER A 507 -38.56 25.60 66.48
CA SER A 507 -37.12 25.41 66.52
C SER A 507 -36.77 23.93 66.17
N VAL A 508 -37.50 22.99 66.73
CA VAL A 508 -37.31 21.56 66.48
C VAL A 508 -37.70 21.21 65.01
N GLU A 509 -38.83 21.74 64.54
CA GLU A 509 -39.27 21.57 63.17
C GLU A 509 -38.30 22.10 62.15
N VAL A 510 -37.85 23.34 62.28
CA VAL A 510 -36.86 24.00 61.36
C VAL A 510 -35.50 23.32 61.41
N SER A 511 -35.05 22.94 62.61
CA SER A 511 -33.75 22.26 62.76
C SER A 511 -33.72 20.83 62.24
N SER A 512 -34.86 20.18 62.10
CA SER A 512 -34.98 18.82 61.51
C SER A 512 -34.92 18.80 59.96
N GLN A 513 -35.20 19.92 59.31
CA GLN A 513 -35.16 20.08 57.84
C GLN A 513 -33.79 20.63 57.40
N MET A 514 -33.31 20.18 56.23
CA MET A 514 -32.06 20.67 55.65
C MET A 514 -32.24 22.00 54.94
N THR A 515 -33.40 22.24 54.37
CA THR A 515 -33.82 23.46 53.68
C THR A 515 -35.23 23.84 54.07
N VAL A 516 -35.49 25.12 54.12
CA VAL A 516 -36.80 25.70 54.44
C VAL A 516 -37.08 26.84 53.46
N THR A 517 -38.34 27.27 53.37
CA THR A 517 -38.66 28.50 52.63
C THR A 517 -38.18 29.72 53.43
N LEU A 518 -37.84 30.77 52.69
CA LEU A 518 -37.46 32.05 53.31
C LEU A 518 -38.55 32.57 54.27
N GLU A 519 -39.82 32.40 53.92
CA GLU A 519 -40.95 32.72 54.73
C GLU A 519 -40.93 31.94 56.06
N GLN A 520 -40.70 30.63 56.06
CA GLN A 520 -40.64 29.81 57.26
C GLN A 520 -39.53 30.23 58.21
N GLU A 521 -38.36 30.56 57.66
CA GLU A 521 -37.22 31.01 58.43
C GLU A 521 -37.48 32.41 59.07
N LEU A 522 -38.08 33.32 58.29
CA LEU A 522 -38.43 34.68 58.78
C LEU A 522 -39.58 34.66 59.83
N ASP A 523 -40.60 33.80 59.66
CA ASP A 523 -41.66 33.61 60.64
C ASP A 523 -41.10 33.12 62.00
N PHE A 524 -40.17 32.19 61.96
CA PHE A 524 -39.49 31.75 63.16
C PHE A 524 -38.70 32.87 63.78
N VAL A 525 -37.90 33.60 63.00
CA VAL A 525 -37.06 34.74 63.49
C VAL A 525 -37.93 35.81 64.06
N ASN A 526 -39.02 36.21 63.45
CA ASN A 526 -39.99 37.17 63.93
C ASN A 526 -40.55 36.78 65.30
N THR A 527 -41.00 35.50 65.42
CA THR A 527 -41.50 34.98 66.69
C THR A 527 -40.42 34.99 67.79
N TYR A 528 -39.19 34.61 67.43
CA TYR A 528 -38.04 34.66 68.39
C TYR A 528 -37.67 36.03 68.83
N VAL A 529 -37.63 37.02 67.95
CA VAL A 529 -37.31 38.38 68.21
C VAL A 529 -38.38 38.98 69.11
N GLN A 530 -39.67 38.74 68.85
CA GLN A 530 -40.80 39.23 69.70
C GLN A 530 -40.71 38.70 71.14
N LEU A 531 -40.35 37.46 71.31
CA LEU A 531 -40.26 36.85 72.64
C LEU A 531 -39.03 37.39 73.41
N GLU A 532 -37.85 37.30 72.80
CA GLU A 532 -36.58 37.68 73.48
C GLU A 532 -36.43 39.14 73.70
N CYS A 533 -36.96 39.97 72.82
CA CYS A 533 -36.80 41.42 72.86
C CYS A 533 -38.01 42.14 73.42
N GLY A 534 -39.18 41.48 73.59
CA GLY A 534 -40.37 42.10 74.15
C GLY A 534 -40.19 42.67 75.54
N GLN A 535 -39.26 42.20 76.34
CA GLN A 535 -38.91 42.70 77.65
C GLN A 535 -38.11 44.02 77.62
N TRP A 536 -37.57 44.47 76.46
CA TRP A 536 -36.81 45.71 76.33
C TRP A 536 -37.70 46.94 76.00
N GLY A 537 -38.99 46.72 75.72
CA GLY A 537 -40.00 47.78 75.49
C GLY A 537 -39.54 48.79 74.43
N GLY A 538 -39.72 50.08 74.72
CA GLY A 538 -39.33 51.20 73.80
C GLY A 538 -37.84 51.35 73.51
N SER A 539 -36.96 50.52 74.13
CA SER A 539 -35.51 50.57 73.95
C SER A 539 -35.03 49.59 72.83
N PHE A 540 -35.95 48.96 72.11
CA PHE A 540 -35.63 48.02 71.03
C PHE A 540 -36.38 48.36 69.73
N GLU A 541 -35.62 48.46 68.62
CA GLU A 541 -36.14 48.70 67.28
C GLU A 541 -35.82 47.50 66.42
N TYR A 542 -36.84 46.85 65.90
CA TYR A 542 -36.70 45.73 64.91
C TYR A 542 -37.25 46.18 63.60
N VAL A 543 -36.44 46.08 62.55
CA VAL A 543 -36.83 46.42 61.19
C VAL A 543 -36.64 45.22 60.31
N LEU A 544 -37.69 44.70 59.64
CA LEU A 544 -37.64 43.70 58.59
C LEU A 544 -38.03 44.41 57.28
N ASP A 545 -37.05 44.52 56.38
CA ASP A 545 -37.20 45.29 55.15
C ASP A 545 -36.91 44.36 53.95
N ILE A 546 -37.96 43.98 53.19
CA ILE A 546 -37.98 43.01 52.10
C ILE A 546 -38.40 43.70 50.81
N ASP A 547 -37.65 43.61 49.74
CA ASP A 547 -38.05 44.09 48.42
C ASP A 547 -39.34 43.46 47.93
N SER A 548 -40.25 44.24 47.38
CA SER A 548 -41.59 43.85 46.99
C SER A 548 -41.64 42.82 45.87
N GLY A 549 -40.57 42.60 45.18
CA GLY A 549 -40.43 41.58 44.07
C GLY A 549 -39.99 40.19 44.53
N ILE A 550 -39.75 40.01 45.87
CA ILE A 550 -39.24 38.72 46.36
C ILE A 550 -40.39 37.88 46.89
N ASP A 551 -40.62 36.71 46.25
CA ASP A 551 -41.57 35.71 46.75
C ASP A 551 -40.92 34.84 47.83
N THR A 552 -41.12 35.20 49.11
CA THR A 552 -40.54 34.50 50.26
C THR A 552 -41.12 33.12 50.49
N SER A 553 -42.30 32.80 49.94
CA SER A 553 -42.94 31.50 50.10
C SER A 553 -42.36 30.40 49.19
N SER A 554 -41.78 30.81 48.04
CA SER A 554 -41.18 29.87 47.07
C SER A 554 -39.65 29.87 47.16
N PHE A 555 -38.99 30.89 47.74
CA PHE A 555 -37.53 30.95 47.79
C PHE A 555 -36.99 30.05 48.91
N ILE A 556 -36.17 29.04 48.51
CA ILE A 556 -35.62 28.03 49.41
C ILE A 556 -34.22 28.45 49.86
N ILE A 557 -33.95 28.34 51.15
CA ILE A 557 -32.64 28.55 51.75
C ILE A 557 -32.29 27.39 52.70
N PRO A 558 -31.02 27.20 53.04
CA PRO A 558 -30.65 26.22 54.07
C PRO A 558 -31.23 26.67 55.42
N SER A 559 -31.78 25.74 56.20
CA SER A 559 -32.39 26.02 57.50
C SER A 559 -31.38 26.60 58.50
N MET A 560 -31.85 27.49 59.37
CA MET A 560 -31.08 28.11 60.43
C MET A 560 -30.05 29.18 59.97
N PHE A 561 -30.05 29.55 58.69
CA PHE A 561 -29.07 30.53 58.17
C PHE A 561 -29.40 31.96 58.55
N ILE A 562 -30.66 32.33 58.83
CA ILE A 562 -31.04 33.64 59.37
C ILE A 562 -31.18 33.52 60.87
N GLN A 563 -31.73 32.44 61.41
CA GLN A 563 -31.91 32.23 62.85
C GLN A 563 -30.59 32.30 63.61
N ILE A 564 -29.52 31.60 63.22
CA ILE A 564 -28.25 31.59 63.96
C ILE A 564 -27.63 32.97 64.05
N PRO A 565 -27.48 33.77 63.00
CA PRO A 565 -26.99 35.13 63.09
C PRO A 565 -27.86 36.06 63.93
N VAL A 566 -29.19 35.97 63.87
CA VAL A 566 -30.09 36.75 64.69
C VAL A 566 -29.98 36.36 66.14
N GLU A 567 -29.93 35.11 66.49
CA GLU A 567 -29.72 34.64 67.87
C GLU A 567 -28.36 35.15 68.41
N ASN A 568 -27.31 35.10 67.61
CA ASN A 568 -26.00 35.65 67.98
C ASN A 568 -26.04 37.15 68.14
N ALA A 569 -26.74 37.88 67.26
CA ALA A 569 -26.90 39.32 67.38
C ALA A 569 -27.60 39.71 68.69
N ILE A 570 -28.64 38.98 69.05
CA ILE A 570 -29.39 39.26 70.29
C ILE A 570 -28.57 38.88 71.54
N LYS A 571 -28.07 37.65 71.61
CA LYS A 571 -27.38 37.09 72.77
C LYS A 571 -26.01 37.70 72.98
N HIS A 572 -25.26 37.96 71.97
CA HIS A 572 -23.87 38.41 72.11
C HIS A 572 -23.66 39.89 71.72
N GLY A 573 -24.53 40.42 70.88
CA GLY A 573 -24.46 41.84 70.44
C GLY A 573 -25.28 42.75 71.30
N LEU A 574 -26.60 42.58 71.25
CA LEU A 574 -27.54 43.57 71.80
C LEU A 574 -27.75 43.50 73.34
N ARG A 575 -27.62 42.28 73.94
CA ARG A 575 -27.70 42.19 75.43
C ARG A 575 -26.61 42.92 76.14
N ALA A 576 -25.47 43.13 75.54
CA ALA A 576 -24.28 43.70 76.18
C ALA A 576 -24.18 45.22 76.02
N ILE A 577 -25.16 45.92 75.47
CA ILE A 577 -25.16 47.37 75.28
C ILE A 577 -26.30 48.05 76.09
N ASP A 578 -26.01 49.22 76.58
CA ASP A 578 -27.01 50.09 77.16
C ASP A 578 -27.51 51.08 76.10
N GLY A 579 -28.82 51.47 76.17
CA GLY A 579 -29.45 52.40 75.25
C GLY A 579 -30.30 51.69 74.14
N LEU A 580 -30.52 52.40 73.05
CA LEU A 580 -31.37 51.92 71.95
C LEU A 580 -30.71 50.69 71.25
N LYS A 581 -31.38 49.54 71.28
CA LYS A 581 -30.99 48.31 70.65
C LYS A 581 -31.67 48.21 69.31
N ARG A 582 -30.88 48.04 68.25
CA ARG A 582 -31.44 47.97 66.88
C ARG A 582 -31.01 46.72 66.18
N LEU A 583 -31.98 45.98 65.59
CA LEU A 583 -31.79 44.82 64.74
C LEU A 583 -32.51 45.03 63.41
N VAL A 584 -31.77 44.97 62.30
CA VAL A 584 -32.29 45.20 60.97
C VAL A 584 -32.00 44.00 60.11
N ILE A 585 -33.02 43.41 59.52
CA ILE A 585 -32.91 42.38 58.51
C ILE A 585 -33.34 43.02 57.19
N ARG A 586 -32.45 43.03 56.20
CA ARG A 586 -32.75 43.49 54.82
C ARG A 586 -32.59 42.43 53.86
N ILE A 587 -33.58 42.26 52.96
CA ILE A 587 -33.57 41.28 51.88
C ILE A 587 -33.77 42.02 50.56
N ARG A 588 -32.77 42.00 49.73
CA ARG A 588 -32.69 42.73 48.47
C ARG A 588 -32.58 41.78 47.28
N GLN A 589 -33.23 42.12 46.18
CA GLN A 589 -33.05 41.41 44.89
C GLN A 589 -31.74 41.90 44.27
N GLU A 590 -30.87 40.98 43.93
CA GLU A 590 -29.65 41.23 43.12
C GLU A 590 -29.67 40.42 41.85
N GLN A 591 -28.77 40.78 40.88
CA GLN A 591 -28.63 39.98 39.65
C GLN A 591 -28.30 38.53 39.98
N GLY A 592 -29.25 37.64 39.65
CA GLY A 592 -29.07 36.19 39.80
C GLY A 592 -29.37 35.60 41.17
N GLY A 593 -29.96 36.38 42.12
CA GLY A 593 -30.32 35.86 43.44
C GLY A 593 -30.84 36.92 44.41
N ILE A 594 -30.76 36.60 45.69
CA ILE A 594 -31.11 37.54 46.77
C ILE A 594 -29.96 37.73 47.72
N VAL A 595 -29.87 38.94 48.27
CA VAL A 595 -28.96 39.27 49.37
C VAL A 595 -29.76 39.43 50.65
N VAL A 596 -29.38 38.65 51.64
CA VAL A 596 -29.91 38.75 53.03
C VAL A 596 -28.85 39.36 53.91
N SER A 597 -29.15 40.55 54.50
CA SER A 597 -28.26 41.26 55.42
C SER A 597 -28.90 41.35 56.80
N ILE A 598 -28.18 40.91 57.82
CA ILE A 598 -28.59 40.99 59.24
C ILE A 598 -27.61 41.90 59.93
N VAL A 599 -28.12 43.06 60.45
CA VAL A 599 -27.32 44.12 61.03
C VAL A 599 -27.81 44.44 62.45
N ASN A 600 -26.91 44.51 63.37
CA ASN A 600 -27.20 44.99 64.71
C ASN A 600 -26.24 46.14 65.11
N ASN A 601 -26.62 46.94 66.07
CA ASN A 601 -25.80 48.03 66.63
C ASN A 601 -25.14 47.68 68.01
N GLY A 602 -24.98 46.36 68.25
CA GLY A 602 -24.36 45.84 69.46
C GLY A 602 -22.84 45.91 69.46
N THR A 603 -22.21 45.10 70.31
CA THR A 603 -20.76 44.98 70.35
C THR A 603 -20.30 44.33 69.03
N GLY A 604 -19.38 45.00 68.34
CA GLY A 604 -18.89 44.51 67.03
C GLY A 604 -18.33 43.05 67.07
N TYR A 605 -18.40 42.37 65.93
CA TYR A 605 -17.88 41.01 65.77
C TYR A 605 -16.38 40.95 66.13
N GLN A 606 -16.06 40.09 67.12
CA GLN A 606 -14.69 39.80 67.53
C GLN A 606 -14.49 38.24 67.27
N PRO A 607 -13.62 37.84 66.39
CA PRO A 607 -13.29 36.44 66.25
C PRO A 607 -12.53 35.99 67.49
N ARG A 608 -13.16 35.21 68.36
CA ARG A 608 -12.51 34.62 69.54
C ARG A 608 -12.09 33.17 69.17
N LEU A 609 -10.78 32.95 69.12
CA LEU A 609 -10.18 31.63 69.12
C LEU A 609 -10.25 31.07 70.57
N GLY A 610 -11.07 30.01 70.76
CA GLY A 610 -10.92 29.14 71.93
C GLY A 610 -11.87 29.20 73.13
N THR A 611 -13.15 29.58 72.99
CA THR A 611 -14.14 29.45 74.11
C THR A 611 -15.30 28.52 73.70
N SER A 612 -15.58 27.52 74.60
CA SER A 612 -16.55 26.43 74.41
C SER A 612 -18.01 26.97 74.46
N GLY A 613 -18.50 27.57 73.39
CA GLY A 613 -19.91 27.94 73.34
C GLY A 613 -20.35 28.69 72.08
N THR A 614 -19.53 29.52 71.49
CA THR A 614 -19.94 30.53 70.52
C THR A 614 -19.53 30.29 69.09
N GLY A 615 -18.81 29.21 68.80
CA GLY A 615 -18.31 28.92 67.45
C GLY A 615 -19.08 27.86 66.66
N LYS A 616 -19.90 27.02 67.28
CA LYS A 616 -20.51 25.86 66.64
C LYS A 616 -21.54 26.22 65.59
N GLY A 617 -22.37 27.26 65.80
CA GLY A 617 -23.39 27.70 64.84
C GLY A 617 -22.81 28.26 63.55
N LEU A 618 -21.83 29.17 63.65
CA LEU A 618 -21.14 29.73 62.49
C LEU A 618 -20.32 28.64 61.73
N GLN A 619 -19.74 27.69 62.46
CA GLN A 619 -19.00 26.60 61.86
C GLN A 619 -19.93 25.68 61.03
N VAL A 620 -21.15 25.42 61.49
CA VAL A 620 -22.17 24.67 60.74
C VAL A 620 -22.57 25.41 59.45
N ILE A 621 -22.80 26.75 59.53
CA ILE A 621 -23.08 27.56 58.36
C ILE A 621 -21.95 27.47 57.34
N TYR A 622 -20.69 27.69 57.76
CA TYR A 622 -19.55 27.67 56.89
C TYR A 622 -19.33 26.31 56.20
N GLN A 623 -19.42 25.23 56.97
CA GLN A 623 -19.29 23.87 56.42
C GLN A 623 -20.44 23.52 55.45
N THR A 624 -21.66 23.95 55.78
CA THR A 624 -22.82 23.74 54.89
C THR A 624 -22.64 24.49 53.56
N ILE A 625 -22.14 25.73 53.61
CA ILE A 625 -21.86 26.54 52.41
C ILE A 625 -20.78 25.86 51.56
N LEU A 626 -19.67 25.39 52.17
CA LEU A 626 -18.62 24.68 51.43
C LEU A 626 -19.16 23.43 50.72
N LEU A 627 -20.00 22.65 51.39
CA LEU A 627 -20.58 21.43 50.83
C LEU A 627 -21.54 21.77 49.68
N LEU A 628 -22.43 22.72 49.83
CA LEU A 628 -23.38 23.19 48.86
C LEU A 628 -22.68 23.77 47.61
N ASN A 629 -21.67 24.61 47.85
CA ASN A 629 -20.89 25.23 46.80
C ASN A 629 -20.05 24.26 46.00
N ASN A 630 -19.71 23.08 46.49
CA ASN A 630 -18.92 22.11 45.75
C ASN A 630 -19.65 21.52 44.54
N LYS A 631 -20.97 21.42 44.60
CA LYS A 631 -21.81 20.85 43.51
C LYS A 631 -22.41 21.90 42.56
N ASN A 632 -22.48 23.14 42.98
CA ASN A 632 -23.15 24.22 42.23
C ASN A 632 -22.15 25.07 41.46
N THR A 633 -22.50 25.53 40.28
CA THR A 633 -21.75 26.54 39.51
C THR A 633 -21.85 27.91 40.13
N SER A 634 -23.07 28.31 40.49
CA SER A 634 -23.31 29.55 41.28
C SER A 634 -23.06 29.25 42.73
N LYS A 635 -22.45 30.21 43.43
CA LYS A 635 -21.97 30.01 44.82
C LYS A 635 -22.74 30.85 45.82
N ILE A 636 -23.17 30.24 46.94
CA ILE A 636 -23.59 30.97 48.13
C ILE A 636 -22.36 31.69 48.68
N ARG A 637 -22.50 32.99 48.86
CA ARG A 637 -21.46 33.82 49.52
C ARG A 637 -21.91 34.16 50.92
N PHE A 638 -20.96 34.17 51.86
CA PHE A 638 -21.20 34.49 53.27
C PHE A 638 -20.09 35.41 53.76
N GLU A 639 -20.51 36.54 54.33
CA GLU A 639 -19.60 37.54 54.89
C GLU A 639 -20.07 37.89 56.27
N ILE A 640 -19.16 38.05 57.18
CA ILE A 640 -19.41 38.60 58.55
C ILE A 640 -18.32 39.59 58.87
N GLY A 641 -18.72 40.78 59.36
CA GLY A 641 -17.82 41.86 59.62
C GLY A 641 -18.40 42.87 60.59
N LYS A 642 -17.63 43.93 60.89
CA LYS A 642 -18.14 45.07 61.62
C LYS A 642 -19.09 45.86 60.74
N ASN A 643 -20.20 46.38 61.35
CA ASN A 643 -21.05 47.33 60.69
C ASN A 643 -20.38 48.71 60.77
N GLU A 644 -19.98 49.24 59.59
CA GLU A 644 -19.46 50.64 59.53
C GLU A 644 -20.64 51.58 59.43
N PRO A 645 -20.90 52.40 60.47
CA PRO A 645 -22.02 53.29 60.44
C PRO A 645 -21.73 54.55 59.64
N ASP A 646 -22.71 55.01 58.85
CA ASP A 646 -22.67 56.27 58.11
C ASP A 646 -22.75 57.52 59.07
N ASN A 647 -22.96 57.40 60.37
CA ASN A 647 -22.86 58.45 61.38
C ASN A 647 -22.97 57.89 62.83
N LYS A 648 -21.95 58.21 63.64
CA LYS A 648 -21.86 58.31 65.10
C LYS A 648 -22.49 57.24 66.03
N ASP A 649 -22.91 56.12 65.66
CA ASP A 649 -23.34 55.03 66.52
C ASP A 649 -22.34 53.92 66.63
N ASN A 650 -22.14 53.31 67.78
CA ASN A 650 -21.22 52.24 68.11
C ASN A 650 -21.29 51.12 67.09
N GLY A 651 -20.18 50.82 66.50
CA GLY A 651 -20.05 49.77 65.42
C GLY A 651 -20.58 48.46 65.87
N GLY A 652 -21.62 47.94 65.18
CA GLY A 652 -22.25 46.65 65.39
C GLY A 652 -21.67 45.57 64.51
N THR A 653 -22.41 44.48 64.35
CA THR A 653 -22.07 43.37 63.47
C THR A 653 -22.99 43.32 62.24
N LYS A 654 -22.42 43.07 61.03
CA LYS A 654 -23.15 42.85 59.84
C LYS A 654 -22.83 41.39 59.38
N VAL A 655 -23.90 40.60 59.12
CA VAL A 655 -23.83 39.33 58.51
C VAL A 655 -24.57 39.39 57.15
N GLN A 656 -23.95 38.94 56.10
CA GLN A 656 -24.52 39.03 54.75
C GLN A 656 -24.40 37.69 54.02
N TYR A 657 -25.49 37.30 53.37
CA TYR A 657 -25.56 36.19 52.55
C TYR A 657 -25.98 36.58 51.12
N PHE A 658 -25.39 35.94 50.09
CA PHE A 658 -25.95 35.94 48.75
C PHE A 658 -26.42 34.52 48.44
N PHE A 659 -27.72 34.36 48.13
CA PHE A 659 -28.32 33.10 47.72
C PHE A 659 -28.68 33.19 46.24
N PRO A 660 -28.03 32.37 45.34
CA PRO A 660 -28.37 32.37 43.93
C PRO A 660 -29.77 31.82 43.68
N SER A 661 -30.48 32.40 42.69
CA SER A 661 -31.74 31.83 42.19
C SER A 661 -31.51 30.50 41.52
N GLY A 662 -32.42 29.52 41.70
CA GLY A 662 -32.31 28.20 41.10
C GLY A 662 -31.14 27.35 41.62
N PHE A 663 -30.66 27.63 42.83
CA PHE A 663 -29.57 26.89 43.46
C PHE A 663 -30.00 25.44 43.75
N ASP A 664 -29.12 24.45 43.37
CA ASP A 664 -29.40 23.03 43.59
C ASP A 664 -29.06 22.58 45.00
N TYR A 665 -30.08 22.31 45.79
CA TYR A 665 -29.97 21.73 47.15
C TYR A 665 -30.08 20.20 47.20
N SER A 666 -30.06 19.50 46.04
CA SER A 666 -30.27 18.05 45.95
C SER A 666 -29.24 17.21 46.71
N CYS A 667 -28.09 17.83 47.08
CA CYS A 667 -27.12 17.13 47.91
C CYS A 667 -27.63 16.79 49.32
N PHE A 668 -28.80 17.35 49.74
CA PHE A 668 -29.45 17.09 51.00
C PHE A 668 -30.70 16.22 50.88
N SER A 669 -31.16 15.93 49.65
CA SER A 669 -32.30 15.06 49.37
C SER A 669 -31.83 13.60 49.11
N LYS A 670 -31.59 12.85 50.21
CA LYS A 670 -31.61 11.38 50.25
C LYS A 670 -32.09 10.96 51.60
#